data_44febdf025ba783de95596526907701e
#
_entry.id   44febdf025ba783de95596526907701e
#
_cell.length_a   1.000
_cell.length_b   1.000
_cell.length_c   1.000
_cell.angle_alpha   90.00
_cell.angle_beta   90.00
_cell.angle_gamma   90.00
#
_symmetry.space_group_name_H-M   'P 1'
#
loop_
_entity.id
_entity.type
_entity.pdbx_description
1 polymer ?
#
loop_
_entity_poly.entity_id
_entity_poly.type
_entity_poly.pdbx_seq_one_letter_code
_entity_poly.pdbx_strand_id
1 'polypeptide(L)'
;MILRLTSGSVLLALALFAVAPAACAQSVCLPLPRLLTTMPMGGTVGSQVEITITGENIEDISQMIFTHPGLTAVPKSDENGQAVNGKYVVSIAPDCPAGVHEARLMTRLGISSSRVFCVDTLNEVTRMAANVSLETALELQVNSIANAVMTDKSVDHYAFNAVKGHRYIVHCASRGIDSKLDAVLIIGDAAGRDLVVERRGGILDFTAGEDGRHVIKVHDLTFKGGPAWYYRLSLQEIAADAPLPEFASTKTVNSFSWPPRGISAVAETPEAEPNNAHKEAQQITLPCDISGNFFPAADVDRFEFTATKGDVWWVEVASERLGRPTDPAVLVQHVSGEGSDEKLTDVAEFTDIASPMKPSSNGYAYDGPPYDGGSSDIIGKLEIKEDGVHRLQLTDLFGGTRNDARNVYRLVIRKPAPDFAIAAWGLHMELRNGDRNALSKPLALRAGATVALEVVAVRRDGFDGEIELIMEDLPDGVTAHGLKIAAGSTRGIMLITADQNAPPSLANVTFYGKATLDGETQTRPVQMAAVAWPIVDSWGEIPRPRLVTGMPVSVTQSEFAPLSIAAAEKKVWEVAAGEKLTIPLVQTRRSEFSGSTLQLKTFGAGFEGVPRFDVSLDADQSEAVLDLAALKTPPGDYLIAFYGSAVVKYRYNPDAVRTAEKAHKSAEEFVTLAAAELQQRTTEAAAATSENKAAADAAVAEAATKKQAAETSLAAAAAKLKTVSDQAAPRDTV
;
A
#
# COMPACT_ATOMS: atom_id res chain seq x y z
N MET A 1 -2.49 52.09 -39.44
CA MET A 1 -3.19 51.12 -40.31
C MET A 1 -3.74 50.02 -39.39
N ILE A 2 -5.00 50.15 -39.01
CA ILE A 2 -5.67 49.27 -38.03
C ILE A 2 -6.29 48.12 -38.81
N LEU A 3 -5.76 46.90 -38.58
CA LEU A 3 -6.35 45.68 -39.14
C LEU A 3 -7.49 45.20 -38.22
N ARG A 4 -8.72 45.24 -38.69
CA ARG A 4 -9.87 44.59 -38.07
C ARG A 4 -9.83 43.11 -38.43
N LEU A 5 -9.54 42.25 -37.48
CA LEU A 5 -9.76 40.80 -37.56
C LEU A 5 -11.25 40.52 -37.29
N THR A 6 -11.91 39.89 -38.23
CA THR A 6 -13.33 39.55 -38.17
C THR A 6 -13.55 38.33 -37.28
N SER A 7 -14.63 38.36 -36.51
CA SER A 7 -15.04 37.37 -35.50
C SER A 7 -15.24 35.92 -35.99
N GLY A 8 -15.08 35.64 -37.29
CA GLY A 8 -15.17 34.28 -37.84
C GLY A 8 -13.92 33.42 -37.69
N SER A 9 -12.74 34.04 -37.61
CA SER A 9 -11.47 33.32 -37.52
C SER A 9 -11.14 32.83 -36.11
N VAL A 10 -11.74 33.44 -35.09
CA VAL A 10 -11.54 33.04 -33.66
C VAL A 10 -12.38 31.81 -33.32
N LEU A 11 -13.56 31.66 -33.89
CA LEU A 11 -14.42 30.49 -33.71
C LEU A 11 -13.86 29.22 -34.40
N LEU A 12 -13.15 29.36 -35.53
CA LEU A 12 -12.51 28.22 -36.17
C LEU A 12 -11.24 27.76 -35.46
N ALA A 13 -10.50 28.67 -34.82
CA ALA A 13 -9.34 28.34 -34.01
C ALA A 13 -9.73 27.68 -32.68
N LEU A 14 -10.85 28.05 -32.06
CA LEU A 14 -11.39 27.42 -30.88
C LEU A 14 -11.99 26.03 -31.11
N ALA A 15 -12.54 25.79 -32.33
CA ALA A 15 -13.07 24.47 -32.72
C ALA A 15 -11.97 23.44 -33.02
N LEU A 16 -10.78 23.87 -33.43
CA LEU A 16 -9.63 22.99 -33.68
C LEU A 16 -8.87 22.57 -32.39
N PHE A 17 -9.10 23.24 -31.28
CA PHE A 17 -8.57 22.81 -29.97
C PHE A 17 -9.47 21.84 -29.20
N ALA A 18 -10.69 21.61 -29.65
CA ALA A 18 -11.67 20.76 -28.97
C ALA A 18 -11.62 19.27 -29.38
N VAL A 19 -10.73 18.88 -30.29
CA VAL A 19 -10.51 17.47 -30.66
C VAL A 19 -9.03 17.16 -30.58
N ALA A 20 -8.47 17.33 -29.38
CA ALA A 20 -7.32 16.52 -29.02
C ALA A 20 -7.87 15.11 -28.84
N PRO A 21 -7.44 14.08 -29.61
CA PRO A 21 -7.73 12.72 -29.24
C PRO A 21 -7.17 12.57 -27.82
N ALA A 22 -8.01 12.14 -26.87
CA ALA A 22 -7.51 11.65 -25.61
C ALA A 22 -6.46 10.60 -25.98
N ALA A 23 -5.18 10.94 -25.86
CA ALA A 23 -4.11 9.98 -25.99
C ALA A 23 -4.41 9.00 -24.86
N CYS A 24 -5.04 7.86 -25.20
CA CYS A 24 -5.15 6.75 -24.26
C CYS A 24 -3.73 6.43 -23.87
N ALA A 25 -3.34 6.81 -22.67
CA ALA A 25 -2.05 6.46 -22.14
C ALA A 25 -1.95 4.93 -22.25
N GLN A 26 -0.93 4.45 -22.95
CA GLN A 26 -0.68 3.03 -23.12
C GLN A 26 -0.59 2.42 -21.72
N SER A 27 -1.40 1.42 -21.40
CA SER A 27 -1.33 0.73 -20.12
C SER A 27 0.03 0.03 -20.02
N VAL A 28 0.78 0.33 -18.97
CA VAL A 28 2.13 -0.20 -18.76
C VAL A 28 2.12 -1.60 -18.18
N CYS A 29 0.94 -2.14 -17.79
CA CYS A 29 0.82 -3.48 -17.24
C CYS A 29 -0.61 -4.01 -17.40
N LEU A 30 -0.74 -5.35 -17.32
CA LEU A 30 -2.03 -6.01 -17.28
C LEU A 30 -2.85 -5.54 -16.06
N PRO A 31 -4.18 -5.39 -16.19
CA PRO A 31 -5.05 -4.99 -15.08
C PRO A 31 -4.95 -5.95 -13.91
N LEU A 32 -4.88 -5.40 -12.70
CA LEU A 32 -4.96 -6.11 -11.43
C LEU A 32 -6.03 -5.46 -10.55
N PRO A 33 -6.70 -6.20 -9.68
CA PRO A 33 -7.73 -5.65 -8.82
C PRO A 33 -7.14 -4.75 -7.75
N ARG A 34 -7.69 -3.55 -7.59
CA ARG A 34 -7.29 -2.60 -6.56
C ARG A 34 -8.49 -2.12 -5.77
N LEU A 35 -8.45 -2.32 -4.47
CA LEU A 35 -9.40 -1.69 -3.54
C LEU A 35 -8.89 -0.27 -3.24
N LEU A 36 -9.71 0.75 -3.48
CA LEU A 36 -9.33 2.16 -3.26
C LEU A 36 -9.91 2.74 -1.98
N THR A 37 -11.18 2.46 -1.66
CA THR A 37 -11.81 2.93 -0.42
C THR A 37 -12.80 1.89 0.13
N THR A 38 -13.02 1.96 1.46
CA THR A 38 -14.09 1.25 2.18
C THR A 38 -14.78 2.28 3.07
N MET A 39 -15.67 3.11 2.52
CA MET A 39 -16.24 4.24 3.26
C MET A 39 -17.58 3.91 3.92
N PRO A 40 -17.75 4.09 5.27
CA PRO A 40 -16.73 4.52 6.24
C PRO A 40 -15.57 3.55 6.39
N MET A 41 -14.41 4.07 6.85
CA MET A 41 -13.16 3.31 6.94
C MET A 41 -13.05 2.52 8.25
N GLY A 42 -14.15 2.22 8.91
CA GLY A 42 -14.17 1.47 10.17
C GLY A 42 -15.54 1.44 10.82
N GLY A 43 -15.58 0.89 12.04
CA GLY A 43 -16.79 0.78 12.85
C GLY A 43 -16.49 0.40 14.30
N THR A 44 -17.53 0.47 15.12
CA THR A 44 -17.47 0.14 16.56
C THR A 44 -17.52 -1.36 16.79
N VAL A 45 -16.78 -1.90 17.76
CA VAL A 45 -16.87 -3.31 18.18
C VAL A 45 -18.31 -3.71 18.48
N GLY A 46 -18.67 -4.94 18.12
CA GLY A 46 -20.02 -5.50 18.34
C GLY A 46 -21.11 -4.90 17.47
N SER A 47 -20.77 -4.10 16.44
CA SER A 47 -21.72 -3.44 15.56
C SER A 47 -21.73 -4.00 14.14
N GLN A 48 -22.69 -3.52 13.35
CA GLN A 48 -22.71 -3.69 11.90
C GLN A 48 -22.63 -2.31 11.25
N VAL A 49 -21.83 -2.20 10.19
CA VAL A 49 -21.64 -0.97 9.44
C VAL A 49 -21.85 -1.22 7.96
N GLU A 50 -22.68 -0.38 7.32
CA GLU A 50 -22.80 -0.36 5.87
C GLU A 50 -21.64 0.45 5.28
N ILE A 51 -20.86 -0.17 4.39
CA ILE A 51 -19.78 0.47 3.70
C ILE A 51 -20.01 0.53 2.19
N THR A 52 -19.47 1.56 1.57
CA THR A 52 -19.37 1.66 0.11
C THR A 52 -17.91 1.48 -0.28
N ILE A 53 -17.64 0.52 -1.17
CA ILE A 53 -16.31 0.29 -1.70
C ILE A 53 -16.13 0.96 -3.06
N THR A 54 -14.92 1.45 -3.32
CA THR A 54 -14.48 1.87 -4.66
C THR A 54 -13.19 1.17 -5.03
N GLY A 55 -12.96 0.97 -6.32
CA GLY A 55 -11.75 0.28 -6.76
C GLY A 55 -11.60 0.28 -8.28
N GLU A 56 -10.52 -0.32 -8.74
CA GLU A 56 -10.21 -0.56 -10.14
C GLU A 56 -10.15 -2.05 -10.41
N ASN A 57 -10.79 -2.51 -11.48
CA ASN A 57 -10.84 -3.92 -11.89
C ASN A 57 -11.37 -4.85 -10.77
N ILE A 58 -12.40 -4.42 -10.06
CA ILE A 58 -13.01 -5.14 -8.93
C ILE A 58 -14.38 -5.73 -9.28
N GLU A 59 -14.63 -6.03 -10.53
CA GLU A 59 -15.85 -6.71 -10.97
C GLU A 59 -15.88 -8.16 -10.46
N ASP A 60 -17.08 -8.70 -10.32
CA ASP A 60 -17.31 -10.09 -9.93
C ASP A 60 -16.64 -10.45 -8.58
N ILE A 61 -16.88 -9.61 -7.57
CA ILE A 61 -16.39 -9.84 -6.21
C ILE A 61 -17.08 -11.06 -5.63
N SER A 62 -16.29 -12.08 -5.27
CA SER A 62 -16.78 -13.28 -4.60
C SER A 62 -16.78 -13.16 -3.07
N GLN A 63 -15.82 -12.42 -2.52
CA GLN A 63 -15.65 -12.27 -1.07
C GLN A 63 -14.89 -11.00 -0.71
N MET A 64 -15.24 -10.40 0.43
CA MET A 64 -14.41 -9.42 1.13
C MET A 64 -13.72 -10.10 2.30
N ILE A 65 -12.40 -9.93 2.41
CA ILE A 65 -11.51 -10.64 3.34
C ILE A 65 -10.84 -9.63 4.25
N PHE A 66 -10.74 -9.97 5.54
CA PHE A 66 -10.04 -9.17 6.55
C PHE A 66 -8.90 -9.96 7.19
N THR A 67 -7.95 -9.27 7.80
CA THR A 67 -6.85 -9.90 8.55
C THR A 67 -7.27 -10.51 9.89
N HIS A 68 -8.44 -10.17 10.39
CA HIS A 68 -8.97 -10.72 11.64
C HIS A 68 -10.30 -11.43 11.42
N PRO A 69 -10.50 -12.66 11.95
CA PRO A 69 -11.72 -13.44 11.74
C PRO A 69 -12.98 -12.86 12.39
N GLY A 70 -12.83 -11.95 13.36
CA GLY A 70 -13.93 -11.18 13.95
C GLY A 70 -14.53 -10.12 13.01
N LEU A 71 -13.98 -9.95 11.80
CA LEU A 71 -14.51 -9.07 10.77
C LEU A 71 -15.03 -9.92 9.60
N THR A 72 -16.32 -9.77 9.29
CA THR A 72 -16.95 -10.44 8.14
C THR A 72 -17.77 -9.44 7.35
N ALA A 73 -17.93 -9.65 6.05
CA ALA A 73 -18.74 -8.79 5.21
C ALA A 73 -19.63 -9.60 4.26
N VAL A 74 -20.85 -9.09 4.05
CA VAL A 74 -21.79 -9.61 3.06
C VAL A 74 -22.25 -8.49 2.13
N PRO A 75 -22.54 -8.77 0.84
CA PRO A 75 -23.15 -7.78 -0.03
C PRO A 75 -24.45 -7.26 0.55
N LYS A 76 -24.69 -5.95 0.49
CA LYS A 76 -25.98 -5.36 0.87
C LYS A 76 -27.00 -5.71 -0.20
N SER A 77 -28.17 -6.21 0.21
CA SER A 77 -29.30 -6.45 -0.67
C SER A 77 -30.28 -5.26 -0.65
N ASP A 78 -30.92 -5.00 -1.79
CA ASP A 78 -32.07 -4.10 -1.90
C ASP A 78 -33.37 -4.76 -1.38
N GLU A 79 -34.49 -4.05 -1.51
CA GLU A 79 -35.82 -4.52 -1.09
C GLU A 79 -36.30 -5.77 -1.87
N ASN A 80 -35.71 -6.04 -3.04
CA ASN A 80 -36.00 -7.20 -3.88
C ASN A 80 -35.02 -8.36 -3.66
N GLY A 81 -34.09 -8.24 -2.70
CA GLY A 81 -33.08 -9.23 -2.41
C GLY A 81 -31.89 -9.22 -3.39
N GLN A 82 -31.81 -8.21 -4.28
CA GLN A 82 -30.69 -8.08 -5.23
C GLN A 82 -29.51 -7.36 -4.56
N ALA A 83 -28.29 -7.84 -4.83
CA ALA A 83 -27.08 -7.20 -4.31
C ALA A 83 -26.91 -5.78 -4.89
N VAL A 84 -26.73 -4.81 -4.01
CA VAL A 84 -26.43 -3.42 -4.40
C VAL A 84 -24.94 -3.30 -4.72
N ASN A 85 -24.65 -2.91 -5.95
CA ASN A 85 -23.26 -2.84 -6.42
C ASN A 85 -22.41 -1.93 -5.54
N GLY A 86 -21.24 -2.43 -5.12
CA GLY A 86 -20.26 -1.72 -4.32
C GLY A 86 -20.66 -1.46 -2.87
N LYS A 87 -21.78 -2.03 -2.38
CA LYS A 87 -22.21 -1.87 -1.00
C LYS A 87 -22.13 -3.20 -0.23
N TYR A 88 -21.59 -3.13 0.99
CA TYR A 88 -21.42 -4.27 1.88
C TYR A 88 -21.87 -3.90 3.30
N VAL A 89 -22.32 -4.92 4.03
CA VAL A 89 -22.54 -4.84 5.47
C VAL A 89 -21.40 -5.60 6.14
N VAL A 90 -20.57 -4.86 6.88
CA VAL A 90 -19.48 -5.42 7.69
C VAL A 90 -19.99 -5.68 9.10
N SER A 91 -19.84 -6.91 9.58
CA SER A 91 -20.13 -7.29 10.96
C SER A 91 -18.83 -7.35 11.76
N ILE A 92 -18.80 -6.67 12.89
CA ILE A 92 -17.65 -6.55 13.77
C ILE A 92 -17.98 -7.32 15.05
N ALA A 93 -17.25 -8.39 15.34
CA ALA A 93 -17.48 -9.19 16.55
C ALA A 93 -17.15 -8.39 17.83
N PRO A 94 -17.83 -8.66 18.96
CA PRO A 94 -17.57 -7.95 20.22
C PRO A 94 -16.15 -8.13 20.78
N ASP A 95 -15.50 -9.22 20.41
CA ASP A 95 -14.14 -9.58 20.79
C ASP A 95 -13.08 -9.21 19.71
N CYS A 96 -13.49 -8.54 18.64
CA CYS A 96 -12.56 -8.05 17.64
C CYS A 96 -11.68 -6.96 18.26
N PRO A 97 -10.35 -7.10 18.23
CA PRO A 97 -9.47 -6.11 18.85
C PRO A 97 -9.60 -4.74 18.14
N ALA A 98 -9.68 -3.69 18.95
CA ALA A 98 -9.59 -2.33 18.44
C ALA A 98 -8.22 -2.12 17.77
N GLY A 99 -8.21 -1.40 16.65
CA GLY A 99 -6.98 -1.15 15.91
C GLY A 99 -7.19 -1.06 14.40
N VAL A 100 -6.08 -1.20 13.67
CA VAL A 100 -6.03 -1.20 12.21
C VAL A 100 -6.02 -2.62 11.69
N HIS A 101 -6.99 -2.95 10.86
CA HIS A 101 -7.11 -4.22 10.14
C HIS A 101 -7.00 -3.99 8.65
N GLU A 102 -6.61 -5.04 7.90
CA GLU A 102 -6.54 -4.97 6.45
C GLU A 102 -7.78 -5.58 5.82
N ALA A 103 -8.39 -4.89 4.87
CA ALA A 103 -9.49 -5.35 4.05
C ALA A 103 -9.01 -5.58 2.61
N ARG A 104 -9.43 -6.66 1.98
CA ARG A 104 -9.14 -7.04 0.60
C ARG A 104 -10.38 -7.64 -0.06
N LEU A 105 -10.41 -7.62 -1.38
CA LEU A 105 -11.47 -8.23 -2.17
C LEU A 105 -10.92 -9.43 -2.95
N MET A 106 -11.65 -10.53 -2.97
CA MET A 106 -11.41 -11.61 -3.92
C MET A 106 -12.30 -11.39 -5.14
N THR A 107 -11.69 -11.23 -6.31
CA THR A 107 -12.35 -10.90 -7.57
C THR A 107 -12.07 -11.96 -8.63
N ARG A 108 -12.66 -11.86 -9.81
CA ARG A 108 -12.31 -12.73 -10.94
C ARG A 108 -10.83 -12.68 -11.32
N LEU A 109 -10.14 -11.56 -11.08
CA LEU A 109 -8.70 -11.39 -11.34
C LEU A 109 -7.81 -11.77 -10.15
N GLY A 110 -8.39 -12.29 -9.06
CA GLY A 110 -7.69 -12.69 -7.85
C GLY A 110 -7.86 -11.68 -6.71
N ILE A 111 -6.94 -11.73 -5.73
CA ILE A 111 -6.94 -10.89 -4.54
C ILE A 111 -6.60 -9.44 -4.89
N SER A 112 -7.28 -8.47 -4.29
CA SER A 112 -6.99 -7.04 -4.47
C SER A 112 -5.83 -6.55 -3.60
N SER A 113 -5.35 -5.33 -3.88
CA SER A 113 -4.59 -4.56 -2.90
C SER A 113 -5.41 -4.37 -1.63
N SER A 114 -4.72 -4.13 -0.51
CA SER A 114 -5.38 -3.92 0.78
C SER A 114 -5.76 -2.46 1.02
N ARG A 115 -6.74 -2.26 1.90
CA ARG A 115 -7.09 -0.99 2.55
C ARG A 115 -7.29 -1.20 4.03
N VAL A 116 -7.00 -0.16 4.79
CA VAL A 116 -7.25 -0.14 6.22
C VAL A 116 -8.74 -0.15 6.50
N PHE A 117 -9.15 -0.95 7.49
CA PHE A 117 -10.44 -0.91 8.14
C PHE A 117 -10.21 -0.82 9.65
N CYS A 118 -10.63 0.28 10.26
CA CYS A 118 -10.40 0.54 11.68
C CYS A 118 -11.52 -0.02 12.54
N VAL A 119 -11.16 -0.64 13.66
CA VAL A 119 -12.10 -1.03 14.71
C VAL A 119 -11.84 -0.17 15.94
N ASP A 120 -12.89 0.39 16.53
CA ASP A 120 -12.80 1.24 17.71
C ASP A 120 -13.88 0.86 18.74
N THR A 121 -13.74 1.36 19.96
CA THR A 121 -14.74 1.19 21.03
C THR A 121 -15.71 2.36 21.14
N LEU A 122 -15.42 3.49 20.51
CA LEU A 122 -16.23 4.68 20.51
C LEU A 122 -17.41 4.56 19.52
N ASN A 123 -18.49 5.28 19.81
CA ASN A 123 -19.62 5.39 18.88
C ASN A 123 -19.20 6.16 17.63
N GLU A 124 -19.68 5.72 16.47
CA GLU A 124 -19.31 6.31 15.20
C GLU A 124 -20.51 6.94 14.47
N VAL A 125 -20.26 8.08 13.83
CA VAL A 125 -21.19 8.73 12.92
C VAL A 125 -20.51 8.94 11.57
N THR A 126 -21.27 8.87 10.49
CA THR A 126 -20.76 9.19 9.15
C THR A 126 -21.34 10.51 8.69
N ARG A 127 -20.50 11.42 8.27
CA ARG A 127 -20.91 12.71 7.72
C ARG A 127 -21.61 12.50 6.36
N MET A 128 -22.89 12.86 6.28
CA MET A 128 -23.73 12.68 5.09
C MET A 128 -23.85 13.94 4.23
N ALA A 129 -23.60 15.12 4.80
CA ALA A 129 -23.73 16.41 4.12
C ALA A 129 -22.47 17.28 4.36
N ALA A 130 -22.21 18.23 3.47
CA ALA A 130 -21.11 19.18 3.65
C ALA A 130 -21.35 20.06 4.88
N ASN A 131 -20.32 20.26 5.69
CA ASN A 131 -20.31 21.03 6.93
C ASN A 131 -19.23 22.12 6.88
N VAL A 132 -19.24 22.93 5.82
CA VAL A 132 -18.15 23.85 5.45
C VAL A 132 -18.25 25.25 6.09
N SER A 133 -19.16 25.45 7.01
CA SER A 133 -19.32 26.71 7.77
C SER A 133 -19.72 26.43 9.22
N LEU A 134 -19.66 27.47 10.07
CA LEU A 134 -20.09 27.39 11.47
C LEU A 134 -21.58 27.03 11.62
N GLU A 135 -22.41 27.51 10.70
CA GLU A 135 -23.86 27.27 10.69
C GLU A 135 -24.20 25.82 10.27
N THR A 136 -23.36 25.23 9.45
CA THR A 136 -23.50 23.86 8.96
C THR A 136 -22.64 22.84 9.71
N ALA A 137 -21.98 23.27 10.80
CA ALA A 137 -21.13 22.42 11.62
C ALA A 137 -21.88 21.17 12.10
N LEU A 138 -21.29 19.98 11.92
CA LEU A 138 -21.84 18.74 12.40
C LEU A 138 -21.67 18.66 13.93
N GLU A 139 -22.79 18.51 14.66
CA GLU A 139 -22.73 18.29 16.11
C GLU A 139 -22.11 16.91 16.40
N LEU A 140 -20.96 16.92 17.06
CA LEU A 140 -20.19 15.73 17.43
C LEU A 140 -20.31 15.51 18.94
N GLN A 141 -20.78 14.35 19.34
CA GLN A 141 -20.84 13.99 20.75
C GLN A 141 -19.43 13.73 21.29
N VAL A 142 -19.17 14.13 22.53
CA VAL A 142 -17.95 13.74 23.24
C VAL A 142 -17.89 12.21 23.35
N ASN A 143 -16.72 11.62 23.23
CA ASN A 143 -16.47 10.19 23.15
C ASN A 143 -17.11 9.52 21.91
N SER A 144 -16.94 10.18 20.76
CA SER A 144 -17.40 9.63 19.47
C SER A 144 -16.41 9.90 18.34
N ILE A 145 -16.66 9.26 17.20
CA ILE A 145 -15.86 9.37 15.98
C ILE A 145 -16.75 9.80 14.82
N ALA A 146 -16.31 10.78 14.05
CA ALA A 146 -16.91 11.14 12.77
C ALA A 146 -16.09 10.59 11.61
N ASN A 147 -16.71 9.80 10.73
CA ASN A 147 -16.13 9.36 9.45
C ASN A 147 -16.51 10.36 8.36
N ALA A 148 -15.55 10.86 7.60
CA ALA A 148 -15.80 11.84 6.55
C ALA A 148 -14.81 11.75 5.39
N VAL A 149 -15.22 12.31 4.25
CA VAL A 149 -14.36 12.62 3.09
C VAL A 149 -14.16 14.12 3.08
N MET A 150 -12.91 14.58 3.02
CA MET A 150 -12.57 16.00 3.03
C MET A 150 -13.23 16.73 1.87
N THR A 151 -13.89 17.83 2.14
CA THR A 151 -14.47 18.70 1.12
C THR A 151 -13.36 19.47 0.41
N ASP A 152 -13.35 19.43 -0.92
CA ASP A 152 -12.31 20.10 -1.72
C ASP A 152 -12.35 21.62 -1.53
N LYS A 153 -11.17 22.25 -1.37
CA LYS A 153 -10.97 23.70 -1.18
C LYS A 153 -11.79 24.29 -0.03
N SER A 154 -12.03 23.53 1.02
CA SER A 154 -12.90 23.91 2.12
C SER A 154 -12.30 23.53 3.47
N VAL A 155 -12.98 23.97 4.53
CA VAL A 155 -12.72 23.59 5.91
C VAL A 155 -13.99 22.90 6.44
N ASP A 156 -13.86 21.66 6.90
CA ASP A 156 -14.97 20.94 7.54
C ASP A 156 -15.09 21.35 9.00
N HIS A 157 -16.33 21.60 9.48
CA HIS A 157 -16.62 22.12 10.81
C HIS A 157 -17.42 21.12 11.63
N TYR A 158 -16.96 20.85 12.85
CA TYR A 158 -17.66 20.06 13.86
C TYR A 158 -17.87 20.90 15.11
N ALA A 159 -18.98 20.72 15.78
CA ALA A 159 -19.26 21.43 17.01
C ALA A 159 -19.48 20.45 18.16
N PHE A 160 -19.04 20.83 19.35
CA PHE A 160 -19.26 20.07 20.58
C PHE A 160 -19.44 21.02 21.77
N ASN A 161 -20.04 20.52 22.84
CA ASN A 161 -20.16 21.28 24.08
C ASN A 161 -19.08 20.82 25.05
N ALA A 162 -18.22 21.75 25.43
CA ALA A 162 -17.15 21.51 26.41
C ALA A 162 -17.58 21.97 27.80
N VAL A 163 -16.99 21.35 28.83
CA VAL A 163 -17.09 21.74 30.23
C VAL A 163 -15.79 22.36 30.65
N LYS A 164 -15.85 23.53 31.28
CA LYS A 164 -14.67 24.27 31.75
C LYS A 164 -13.78 23.41 32.65
N GLY A 165 -12.48 23.40 32.34
CA GLY A 165 -11.47 22.63 33.07
C GLY A 165 -11.36 21.16 32.64
N HIS A 166 -12.28 20.64 31.82
CA HIS A 166 -12.20 19.30 31.28
C HIS A 166 -11.19 19.26 30.13
N ARG A 167 -10.49 18.15 30.00
CA ARG A 167 -9.47 17.91 28.98
C ARG A 167 -9.99 17.04 27.86
N TYR A 168 -9.84 17.50 26.64
CA TYR A 168 -10.32 16.87 25.42
C TYR A 168 -9.17 16.55 24.49
N ILE A 169 -9.16 15.33 23.96
CA ILE A 169 -8.25 14.91 22.91
C ILE A 169 -9.03 14.83 21.60
N VAL A 170 -8.60 15.57 20.61
CA VAL A 170 -9.11 15.51 19.24
C VAL A 170 -8.06 14.87 18.37
N HIS A 171 -8.36 13.73 17.77
CA HIS A 171 -7.45 13.02 16.86
C HIS A 171 -8.08 12.88 15.48
N CYS A 172 -7.34 13.24 14.42
CA CYS A 172 -7.73 13.02 13.05
C CYS A 172 -6.87 11.92 12.41
N ALA A 173 -7.38 10.70 12.43
CA ALA A 173 -6.75 9.63 11.69
C ALA A 173 -6.90 9.90 10.18
N SER A 174 -5.78 10.03 9.48
CA SER A 174 -5.71 10.30 8.05
C SER A 174 -4.62 9.49 7.37
N ARG A 175 -3.37 9.94 7.33
CA ARG A 175 -2.26 9.18 6.72
C ARG A 175 -2.07 7.80 7.31
N GLY A 176 -2.29 7.63 8.60
CA GLY A 176 -2.20 6.35 9.30
C GLY A 176 -3.33 5.36 8.99
N ILE A 177 -4.30 5.75 8.16
CA ILE A 177 -5.37 4.90 7.65
C ILE A 177 -5.41 4.92 6.11
N ASP A 178 -4.28 5.08 5.45
CA ASP A 178 -4.11 5.12 4.00
C ASP A 178 -4.71 6.35 3.28
N SER A 179 -5.16 7.39 3.97
CA SER A 179 -5.67 8.61 3.34
C SER A 179 -4.55 9.48 2.74
N LYS A 180 -4.86 10.23 1.69
CA LYS A 180 -3.98 11.26 1.15
C LYS A 180 -4.01 12.57 1.95
N LEU A 181 -4.92 12.71 2.91
CA LEU A 181 -5.11 13.91 3.72
C LEU A 181 -3.91 14.20 4.62
N ASP A 182 -3.38 15.39 4.53
CA ASP A 182 -2.47 15.99 5.50
C ASP A 182 -3.27 16.90 6.44
N ALA A 183 -3.77 16.31 7.52
CA ALA A 183 -4.72 16.95 8.40
C ALA A 183 -4.13 18.15 9.14
N VAL A 184 -4.83 19.29 9.06
CA VAL A 184 -4.72 20.42 9.96
C VAL A 184 -5.96 20.43 10.84
N LEU A 185 -5.75 20.48 12.16
CA LEU A 185 -6.80 20.56 13.16
C LEU A 185 -6.75 21.91 13.87
N ILE A 186 -7.93 22.49 14.08
CA ILE A 186 -8.08 23.74 14.81
C ILE A 186 -9.23 23.59 15.78
N ILE A 187 -9.07 24.00 17.04
CA ILE A 187 -10.16 24.20 17.98
C ILE A 187 -10.43 25.70 18.07
N GLY A 188 -11.67 26.10 17.87
CA GLY A 188 -12.16 27.46 18.02
C GLY A 188 -13.26 27.58 19.08
N ASP A 189 -13.52 28.82 19.49
CA ASP A 189 -14.64 29.17 20.34
C ASP A 189 -15.98 29.12 19.55
N ALA A 190 -17.09 29.42 20.22
CA ALA A 190 -18.43 29.44 19.62
C ALA A 190 -18.55 30.42 18.43
N ALA A 191 -17.75 31.46 18.38
CA ALA A 191 -17.71 32.45 17.29
C ALA A 191 -16.74 32.02 16.16
N GLY A 192 -16.06 30.89 16.30
CA GLY A 192 -15.12 30.35 15.34
C GLY A 192 -13.72 30.99 15.39
N ARG A 193 -13.39 31.74 16.45
CA ARG A 193 -12.00 32.25 16.63
C ARG A 193 -11.10 31.11 17.07
N ASP A 194 -9.93 30.97 16.43
CA ASP A 194 -8.98 29.90 16.69
C ASP A 194 -8.37 30.03 18.08
N LEU A 195 -8.44 28.95 18.86
CA LEU A 195 -7.86 28.82 20.20
C LEU A 195 -6.56 28.00 20.14
N VAL A 196 -6.58 26.87 19.43
CA VAL A 196 -5.42 25.96 19.29
C VAL A 196 -5.36 25.44 17.86
N VAL A 197 -4.16 25.34 17.30
CA VAL A 197 -3.92 24.87 15.92
C VAL A 197 -2.85 23.78 15.93
N GLU A 198 -3.14 22.64 15.31
CA GLU A 198 -2.20 21.53 15.09
C GLU A 198 -2.06 21.22 13.59
N ARG A 199 -0.82 21.22 13.07
CA ARG A 199 -0.53 21.06 11.64
C ARG A 199 0.32 19.83 11.30
N ARG A 200 0.75 19.04 12.28
CA ARG A 200 1.79 18.03 12.08
C ARG A 200 1.44 16.60 12.48
N GLY A 201 0.50 16.39 13.35
CA GLY A 201 0.24 15.05 13.89
C GLY A 201 -1.22 14.63 13.90
N GLY A 202 -2.13 15.54 13.59
CA GLY A 202 -3.56 15.26 13.64
C GLY A 202 -4.08 14.99 15.05
N ILE A 203 -3.40 15.44 16.11
CA ILE A 203 -3.82 15.29 17.51
C ILE A 203 -3.76 16.66 18.20
N LEU A 204 -4.88 17.08 18.79
CA LEU A 204 -4.95 18.23 19.67
C LEU A 204 -5.26 17.79 21.09
N ASP A 205 -4.49 18.29 22.04
CA ASP A 205 -4.72 18.19 23.48
C ASP A 205 -5.21 19.56 23.97
N PHE A 206 -6.45 19.62 24.42
CA PHE A 206 -7.14 20.86 24.72
C PHE A 206 -7.83 20.80 26.08
N THR A 207 -7.54 21.75 26.96
CA THR A 207 -8.32 21.96 28.19
C THR A 207 -9.24 23.15 27.99
N ALA A 208 -10.55 22.93 28.17
CA ALA A 208 -11.53 23.97 27.95
C ALA A 208 -11.41 25.10 28.98
N GLY A 209 -11.27 26.33 28.48
CA GLY A 209 -11.19 27.52 29.33
C GLY A 209 -12.55 28.02 29.82
N GLU A 210 -13.64 27.63 29.14
CA GLU A 210 -15.02 28.03 29.42
C GLU A 210 -16.01 26.92 29.06
N ASP A 211 -17.21 26.99 29.64
CA ASP A 211 -18.32 26.08 29.30
C ASP A 211 -18.93 26.46 27.96
N GLY A 212 -19.45 25.47 27.25
CA GLY A 212 -20.32 25.68 26.10
C GLY A 212 -19.73 25.24 24.77
N ARG A 213 -20.31 25.78 23.71
CA ARG A 213 -20.04 25.37 22.34
C ARG A 213 -18.62 25.73 21.91
N HIS A 214 -17.90 24.74 21.43
CA HIS A 214 -16.61 24.85 20.76
C HIS A 214 -16.69 24.25 19.36
N VAL A 215 -15.79 24.65 18.46
CA VAL A 215 -15.79 24.19 17.07
C VAL A 215 -14.43 23.54 16.76
N ILE A 216 -14.48 22.33 16.17
CA ILE A 216 -13.31 21.68 15.57
C ILE A 216 -13.35 21.96 14.07
N LYS A 217 -12.26 22.47 13.51
CA LYS A 217 -12.07 22.67 12.08
C LYS A 217 -11.04 21.67 11.56
N VAL A 218 -11.36 21.05 10.44
CA VAL A 218 -10.47 20.10 9.76
C VAL A 218 -10.28 20.56 8.32
N HIS A 219 -9.03 20.61 7.85
CA HIS A 219 -8.74 20.81 6.43
C HIS A 219 -7.44 20.13 6.04
N ASP A 220 -7.26 19.88 4.75
CA ASP A 220 -5.97 19.45 4.21
C ASP A 220 -4.96 20.61 4.25
N LEU A 221 -3.69 20.34 4.50
CA LEU A 221 -2.61 21.33 4.55
C LEU A 221 -2.56 22.22 3.29
N THR A 222 -2.94 21.66 2.14
CA THR A 222 -2.99 22.34 0.84
C THR A 222 -4.43 22.53 0.34
N PHE A 223 -5.43 22.34 1.20
CA PHE A 223 -6.86 22.44 0.90
C PHE A 223 -7.35 21.48 -0.20
N LYS A 224 -6.69 20.35 -0.39
CA LYS A 224 -7.17 19.28 -1.26
C LYS A 224 -8.28 18.47 -0.59
N GLY A 225 -9.16 17.91 -1.42
CA GLY A 225 -10.28 17.07 -0.96
C GLY A 225 -10.66 16.01 -2.00
N GLY A 226 -11.74 15.30 -1.73
CA GLY A 226 -12.28 14.27 -2.61
C GLY A 226 -12.04 12.84 -2.08
N PRO A 227 -12.43 11.79 -2.84
CA PRO A 227 -12.55 10.43 -2.34
C PRO A 227 -11.29 9.81 -1.71
N ALA A 228 -10.10 10.27 -2.09
CA ALA A 228 -8.84 9.81 -1.54
C ALA A 228 -8.42 10.57 -0.26
N TRP A 229 -9.10 11.65 0.10
CA TRP A 229 -8.86 12.49 1.29
C TRP A 229 -9.93 12.24 2.33
N TYR A 230 -10.00 11.06 2.87
CA TYR A 230 -10.93 10.69 3.94
C TYR A 230 -10.23 10.75 5.30
N TYR A 231 -11.04 10.81 6.37
CA TYR A 231 -10.54 10.84 7.75
C TYR A 231 -11.53 10.27 8.74
N ARG A 232 -11.03 9.92 9.92
CA ARG A 232 -11.78 9.57 11.11
C ARG A 232 -11.40 10.57 12.20
N LEU A 233 -12.34 11.41 12.58
CA LEU A 233 -12.17 12.43 13.62
C LEU A 233 -12.73 11.94 14.93
N SER A 234 -11.89 11.60 15.92
CA SER A 234 -12.31 11.25 17.27
C SER A 234 -12.24 12.45 18.20
N LEU A 235 -13.22 12.57 19.06
CA LEU A 235 -13.28 13.52 20.16
C LEU A 235 -13.45 12.74 21.46
N GLN A 236 -12.48 12.80 22.35
CA GLN A 236 -12.49 12.07 23.63
C GLN A 236 -12.25 13.03 24.79
N GLU A 237 -13.00 12.85 25.88
CA GLU A 237 -12.72 13.47 27.16
C GLU A 237 -11.90 12.51 28.00
N ILE A 238 -10.81 12.99 28.59
CA ILE A 238 -9.92 12.21 29.44
C ILE A 238 -9.66 12.93 30.77
N ALA A 239 -9.21 12.20 31.79
CA ALA A 239 -8.80 12.79 33.05
C ALA A 239 -7.62 13.78 32.85
N ALA A 240 -7.55 14.82 33.66
CA ALA A 240 -6.56 15.89 33.50
C ALA A 240 -5.11 15.39 33.54
N ASP A 241 -4.86 14.34 34.31
CA ASP A 241 -3.54 13.70 34.53
C ASP A 241 -3.36 12.40 33.72
N ALA A 242 -4.35 11.99 32.94
CA ALA A 242 -4.26 10.77 32.14
C ALA A 242 -3.20 10.92 31.04
N PRO A 243 -2.43 9.85 30.72
CA PRO A 243 -1.57 9.86 29.55
C PRO A 243 -2.38 10.04 28.27
N LEU A 244 -1.74 10.57 27.21
CA LEU A 244 -2.36 10.63 25.90
C LEU A 244 -2.72 9.23 25.40
N PRO A 245 -3.93 9.03 24.83
CA PRO A 245 -4.28 7.75 24.25
C PRO A 245 -3.34 7.39 23.09
N GLU A 246 -3.04 6.11 22.96
CA GLU A 246 -2.39 5.59 21.76
C GLU A 246 -3.45 5.41 20.66
N PHE A 247 -3.13 5.90 19.46
CA PHE A 247 -4.01 5.77 18.31
C PHE A 247 -3.42 4.79 17.30
N ALA A 248 -4.19 3.77 16.97
CA ALA A 248 -3.80 2.78 15.98
C ALA A 248 -3.57 3.42 14.61
N SER A 249 -2.44 3.11 14.00
CA SER A 249 -2.02 3.72 12.75
C SER A 249 -1.09 2.78 11.99
N THR A 250 -1.16 2.76 10.66
CA THR A 250 -0.19 2.07 9.81
C THR A 250 1.22 2.67 9.90
N LYS A 251 1.37 3.86 10.48
CA LYS A 251 2.66 4.50 10.71
C LYS A 251 3.38 3.98 11.95
N THR A 252 2.64 3.61 12.98
CA THR A 252 3.19 3.14 14.25
C THR A 252 3.64 1.69 14.22
N VAL A 253 3.25 0.97 13.20
CA VAL A 253 3.57 -0.43 13.07
C VAL A 253 4.67 -0.57 12.03
N ASN A 254 5.95 -0.30 12.41
CA ASN A 254 6.99 -1.11 11.84
C ASN A 254 7.84 -0.50 10.75
N SER A 255 8.93 -0.04 11.15
CA SER A 255 10.12 -0.30 10.39
C SER A 255 10.41 -1.82 10.40
N PHE A 256 10.64 -2.43 9.23
CA PHE A 256 11.07 -3.83 9.16
C PHE A 256 12.44 -4.07 9.85
N SER A 257 13.16 -3.02 10.22
CA SER A 257 14.45 -3.06 10.91
C SER A 257 14.37 -2.78 12.41
N TRP A 258 13.20 -2.54 12.99
CA TRP A 258 13.01 -2.27 14.41
C TRP A 258 11.82 -3.05 14.99
N PRO A 259 11.86 -3.57 16.24
CA PRO A 259 13.06 -3.67 17.10
C PRO A 259 14.02 -4.76 16.62
N PRO A 260 15.33 -4.64 16.93
CA PRO A 260 16.27 -5.73 16.71
C PRO A 260 15.94 -6.90 17.63
N ARG A 261 16.39 -8.09 17.24
CA ARG A 261 16.16 -9.30 18.05
C ARG A 261 16.77 -9.15 19.46
N GLY A 262 16.03 -9.61 20.45
CA GLY A 262 16.45 -9.59 21.86
C GLY A 262 16.17 -8.27 22.58
N ILE A 263 15.66 -7.25 21.88
CA ILE A 263 15.20 -6.02 22.51
C ILE A 263 13.74 -6.18 22.93
N SER A 264 13.45 -5.86 24.20
CA SER A 264 12.11 -5.86 24.77
C SER A 264 11.19 -4.84 24.08
N ALA A 265 9.88 -5.06 24.10
CA ALA A 265 8.91 -4.06 23.63
C ALA A 265 8.93 -2.77 24.49
N VAL A 266 9.29 -2.88 25.77
CA VAL A 266 9.37 -1.77 26.74
C VAL A 266 10.84 -1.56 27.10
N ALA A 267 11.27 -0.29 27.14
CA ALA A 267 12.62 0.09 27.58
C ALA A 267 12.84 -0.26 29.05
N GLU A 268 14.09 -0.58 29.42
CA GLU A 268 14.44 -0.98 30.76
C GLU A 268 14.48 0.22 31.73
N THR A 269 14.87 1.38 31.21
CA THR A 269 15.10 2.58 32.05
C THR A 269 14.51 3.81 31.37
N PRO A 270 13.77 4.67 32.09
CA PRO A 270 13.39 5.96 31.58
C PRO A 270 14.58 6.95 31.63
N GLU A 271 14.52 7.93 30.76
CA GLU A 271 15.30 9.15 30.85
C GLU A 271 15.04 9.86 32.19
N ALA A 272 16.06 10.53 32.70
CA ALA A 272 15.97 11.32 33.95
C ALA A 272 16.37 12.77 33.66
N GLU A 273 15.38 13.66 33.73
CA GLU A 273 15.55 15.12 33.58
C GLU A 273 15.80 15.83 34.95
N PRO A 274 16.55 16.94 34.97
CA PRO A 274 17.21 17.60 33.84
C PRO A 274 18.50 16.90 33.43
N ASN A 275 18.77 16.77 32.13
CA ASN A 275 20.00 16.19 31.59
C ASN A 275 20.64 17.05 30.49
N ASN A 276 20.14 18.27 30.29
CA ASN A 276 20.49 19.19 29.20
C ASN A 276 21.90 19.81 29.32
N ALA A 277 22.47 19.85 30.48
CA ALA A 277 23.79 20.44 30.71
C ALA A 277 24.87 19.36 30.98
N HIS A 278 26.13 19.66 30.66
CA HIS A 278 27.23 18.69 30.90
C HIS A 278 27.30 18.13 32.29
N LYS A 279 26.97 18.97 33.30
CA LYS A 279 26.99 18.55 34.73
C LYS A 279 25.73 17.79 35.17
N GLU A 280 24.72 17.76 34.30
CA GLU A 280 23.44 17.12 34.57
C GLU A 280 23.29 15.83 33.77
N ALA A 281 24.32 15.42 33.01
CA ALA A 281 24.30 14.20 32.23
C ALA A 281 23.88 12.98 33.05
N GLN A 282 22.89 12.25 32.59
CA GLN A 282 22.42 11.04 33.27
C GLN A 282 23.50 9.97 33.22
N GLN A 283 23.87 9.45 34.41
CA GLN A 283 24.82 8.34 34.52
C GLN A 283 24.16 7.03 34.12
N ILE A 284 24.75 6.33 33.17
CA ILE A 284 24.26 5.05 32.67
C ILE A 284 25.33 3.97 32.70
N THR A 285 24.89 2.73 32.76
CA THR A 285 25.76 1.54 32.68
C THR A 285 25.49 0.79 31.41
N LEU A 286 26.55 0.44 30.65
CA LEU A 286 26.42 -0.33 29.43
C LEU A 286 26.41 -1.85 29.66
N PRO A 287 25.56 -2.65 28.96
CA PRO A 287 24.57 -2.23 28.00
C PRO A 287 23.41 -1.46 28.61
N CYS A 288 22.71 -0.65 27.84
CA CYS A 288 21.53 0.09 28.28
C CYS A 288 20.44 0.14 27.23
N ASP A 289 19.21 0.37 27.71
CA ASP A 289 17.98 0.51 26.91
C ASP A 289 17.10 1.56 27.58
N ILE A 290 17.06 2.77 26.98
CA ILE A 290 16.49 3.97 27.55
C ILE A 290 15.35 4.49 26.71
N SER A 291 14.21 4.82 27.33
CA SER A 291 13.14 5.59 26.70
C SER A 291 13.21 7.05 27.15
N GLY A 292 13.13 7.97 26.19
CA GLY A 292 13.11 9.40 26.44
C GLY A 292 12.24 10.14 25.41
N ASN A 293 12.28 11.47 25.46
CA ASN A 293 11.58 12.32 24.52
C ASN A 293 12.34 13.61 24.23
N PHE A 294 12.23 14.14 23.01
CA PHE A 294 12.80 15.41 22.61
C PHE A 294 11.87 16.57 23.01
N PHE A 295 11.84 16.86 24.30
CA PHE A 295 10.98 17.89 24.89
C PHE A 295 11.61 18.50 26.17
N PRO A 296 11.62 19.87 26.29
CA PRO A 296 11.00 20.89 25.43
C PRO A 296 11.72 21.13 24.10
N ALA A 297 11.27 22.14 23.34
CA ALA A 297 11.95 22.54 22.09
C ALA A 297 13.44 22.83 22.33
N ALA A 298 14.30 22.40 21.40
CA ALA A 298 15.75 22.50 21.48
C ALA A 298 16.38 21.65 22.60
N ASP A 299 15.75 20.56 22.95
CA ASP A 299 16.23 19.59 23.92
C ASP A 299 17.55 18.94 23.53
N VAL A 300 18.36 18.62 24.53
CA VAL A 300 19.69 18.03 24.36
C VAL A 300 19.95 17.02 25.46
N ASP A 301 19.67 15.77 25.23
CA ASP A 301 19.85 14.71 26.21
C ASP A 301 21.30 14.29 26.31
N ARG A 302 21.84 14.27 27.53
CA ARG A 302 23.23 13.85 27.81
C ARG A 302 23.26 12.66 28.73
N PHE A 303 24.03 11.67 28.29
CA PHE A 303 24.29 10.44 29.05
C PHE A 303 25.79 10.27 29.24
N GLU A 304 26.22 9.83 30.42
CA GLU A 304 27.62 9.48 30.69
C GLU A 304 27.77 8.01 31.07
N PHE A 305 28.80 7.39 30.53
CA PHE A 305 29.18 6.01 30.83
C PHE A 305 30.70 5.85 30.88
N THR A 306 31.18 4.86 31.65
CA THR A 306 32.58 4.47 31.65
C THR A 306 32.78 3.30 30.70
N ALA A 307 33.82 3.35 29.88
CA ALA A 307 34.18 2.29 28.94
C ALA A 307 35.71 2.09 28.89
N THR A 308 36.12 0.91 28.42
CA THR A 308 37.53 0.50 28.32
C THR A 308 37.98 0.52 26.85
N LYS A 309 39.22 0.95 26.65
CA LYS A 309 39.85 0.93 25.34
C LYS A 309 39.78 -0.45 24.68
N GLY A 310 39.31 -0.48 23.43
CA GLY A 310 39.07 -1.70 22.65
C GLY A 310 37.64 -2.25 22.77
N ASP A 311 36.82 -1.70 23.66
CA ASP A 311 35.40 -2.04 23.66
C ASP A 311 34.76 -1.61 22.34
N VAL A 312 33.86 -2.49 21.87
CA VAL A 312 33.01 -2.22 20.68
C VAL A 312 31.56 -2.30 21.12
N TRP A 313 30.84 -1.21 20.87
CA TRP A 313 29.43 -1.07 21.14
C TRP A 313 28.67 -0.71 19.87
N TRP A 314 27.38 -1.01 19.84
CA TRP A 314 26.46 -0.49 18.83
C TRP A 314 25.48 0.46 19.49
N VAL A 315 25.41 1.67 18.94
CA VAL A 315 24.47 2.71 19.35
C VAL A 315 23.33 2.73 18.38
N GLU A 316 22.13 2.56 18.86
CA GLU A 316 20.91 2.58 18.07
C GLU A 316 19.90 3.52 18.71
N VAL A 317 19.38 4.47 17.93
CA VAL A 317 18.27 5.35 18.33
C VAL A 317 17.12 5.11 17.38
N ALA A 318 15.95 4.76 17.94
CA ALA A 318 14.70 4.67 17.20
C ALA A 318 13.76 5.79 17.63
N SER A 319 13.26 6.56 16.70
CA SER A 319 12.25 7.59 16.90
C SER A 319 11.39 7.73 15.63
N GLU A 320 12.00 7.95 14.46
CA GLU A 320 11.27 7.91 13.16
C GLU A 320 10.67 6.53 12.94
N ARG A 321 11.39 5.45 13.21
CA ARG A 321 10.90 4.07 13.15
C ARG A 321 9.83 3.73 14.19
N LEU A 322 9.66 4.58 15.20
CA LEU A 322 8.51 4.57 16.11
C LEU A 322 7.33 5.42 15.61
N GLY A 323 7.41 5.94 14.37
CA GLY A 323 6.38 6.77 13.74
C GLY A 323 6.44 8.25 14.14
N ARG A 324 7.58 8.73 14.71
CA ARG A 324 7.73 10.13 15.11
C ARG A 324 8.38 10.96 13.99
N PRO A 325 8.00 12.23 13.83
CA PRO A 325 8.55 13.12 12.80
C PRO A 325 9.88 13.75 13.26
N THR A 326 10.85 12.94 13.63
CA THR A 326 12.12 13.34 14.25
C THR A 326 13.30 12.99 13.35
N ASP A 327 14.44 13.60 13.64
CA ASP A 327 15.71 13.40 12.96
C ASP A 327 16.83 13.38 14.02
N PRO A 328 17.03 12.22 14.72
CA PRO A 328 18.01 12.10 15.78
C PRO A 328 19.44 12.25 15.29
N ALA A 329 20.28 12.89 16.08
CA ALA A 329 21.72 12.95 15.90
C ALA A 329 22.43 12.63 17.23
N VAL A 330 23.49 11.83 17.18
CA VAL A 330 24.29 11.44 18.33
C VAL A 330 25.74 11.87 18.15
N LEU A 331 26.28 12.55 19.15
CA LEU A 331 27.70 12.83 19.30
C LEU A 331 28.23 12.12 20.54
N VAL A 332 29.29 11.31 20.40
CA VAL A 332 29.98 10.67 21.52
C VAL A 332 31.35 11.31 21.71
N GLN A 333 31.66 11.75 22.94
CA GLN A 333 32.89 12.44 23.31
C GLN A 333 33.58 11.71 24.45
N HIS A 334 34.90 11.62 24.42
CA HIS A 334 35.72 11.23 25.59
C HIS A 334 35.90 12.43 26.49
N VAL A 335 35.70 12.23 27.78
CA VAL A 335 35.86 13.25 28.82
C VAL A 335 37.20 13.05 29.51
N SER A 336 38.09 14.04 29.46
CA SER A 336 39.38 14.05 30.15
C SER A 336 39.52 15.27 31.02
N GLY A 337 40.27 15.17 32.13
CA GLY A 337 40.41 16.24 33.15
C GLY A 337 39.20 16.27 34.07
N GLU A 338 39.23 17.18 35.05
CA GLU A 338 38.16 17.38 36.04
C GLU A 338 37.83 18.85 36.24
N GLY A 339 36.60 19.18 36.52
CA GLY A 339 36.11 20.51 36.86
C GLY A 339 36.37 21.56 35.79
N SER A 340 37.20 22.59 36.04
CA SER A 340 37.50 23.63 35.07
C SER A 340 38.46 23.17 33.97
N ASP A 341 39.15 22.05 34.15
CA ASP A 341 40.10 21.49 33.20
C ASP A 341 39.50 20.36 32.35
N GLU A 342 38.20 20.14 32.43
CA GLU A 342 37.46 19.19 31.61
C GLU A 342 37.66 19.52 30.12
N LYS A 343 38.04 18.49 29.34
CA LYS A 343 38.20 18.56 27.89
C LYS A 343 37.39 17.45 27.25
N LEU A 344 36.66 17.81 26.22
CA LEU A 344 35.86 16.89 25.40
C LEU A 344 36.60 16.67 24.09
N THR A 345 36.75 15.39 23.73
CA THR A 345 37.33 14.97 22.43
C THR A 345 36.31 14.11 21.70
N ASP A 346 35.96 14.50 20.49
CA ASP A 346 34.99 13.76 19.69
C ASP A 346 35.51 12.36 19.34
N VAL A 347 34.70 11.34 19.61
CA VAL A 347 35.00 9.92 19.35
C VAL A 347 34.22 9.42 18.16
N ALA A 348 32.93 9.73 18.08
CA ALA A 348 32.03 9.31 17.01
C ALA A 348 30.86 10.26 16.86
N GLU A 349 30.40 10.41 15.63
CA GLU A 349 29.15 11.09 15.28
C GLU A 349 28.29 10.13 14.45
N PHE A 350 27.01 10.03 14.78
CA PHE A 350 26.05 9.16 14.09
C PHE A 350 24.84 9.96 13.67
N THR A 351 24.44 9.72 12.43
CA THR A 351 23.23 10.25 11.81
C THR A 351 22.50 9.13 11.11
N ASP A 352 21.72 9.42 10.13
CA ASP A 352 20.80 8.56 9.38
C ASP A 352 21.27 7.13 9.13
N ILE A 353 20.33 6.21 9.17
CA ILE A 353 20.48 4.88 8.60
C ILE A 353 20.40 5.02 7.08
N ALA A 354 21.48 4.79 6.38
CA ALA A 354 21.49 4.84 4.93
C ALA A 354 20.53 3.83 4.33
N SER A 355 19.81 4.24 3.27
CA SER A 355 19.02 3.29 2.49
C SER A 355 19.93 2.21 1.89
N PRO A 356 19.61 0.92 2.06
CA PRO A 356 20.39 -0.17 1.44
C PRO A 356 20.29 -0.15 -0.09
N MET A 357 19.35 0.59 -0.66
CA MET A 357 19.21 0.85 -2.08
C MET A 357 18.99 2.36 -2.31
N LYS A 358 19.56 2.89 -3.37
CA LYS A 358 19.33 4.29 -3.74
C LYS A 358 17.84 4.48 -4.10
N PRO A 359 17.06 5.25 -3.33
CA PRO A 359 15.67 5.52 -3.67
C PRO A 359 15.57 6.45 -4.89
N SER A 360 14.41 6.44 -5.55
CA SER A 360 14.11 7.42 -6.59
C SER A 360 13.92 8.81 -5.99
N SER A 361 14.57 9.81 -6.56
CA SER A 361 14.48 11.19 -6.09
C SER A 361 13.12 11.84 -6.33
N ASN A 362 12.36 11.34 -7.32
CA ASN A 362 11.08 11.90 -7.76
C ASN A 362 10.01 10.85 -8.07
N GLY A 363 10.23 9.58 -7.72
CA GLY A 363 9.32 8.48 -8.00
C GLY A 363 9.43 7.91 -9.43
N TYR A 364 10.40 8.35 -10.24
CA TYR A 364 10.67 7.74 -11.54
C TYR A 364 11.49 6.46 -11.42
N ALA A 365 11.13 5.46 -12.21
CA ALA A 365 11.76 4.16 -12.22
C ALA A 365 13.25 4.15 -12.56
N TYR A 366 13.68 5.04 -13.43
CA TYR A 366 15.06 5.09 -13.87
C TYR A 366 16.03 5.70 -12.86
N ASP A 367 15.52 6.39 -11.83
CA ASP A 367 16.32 6.91 -10.72
C ASP A 367 16.51 5.87 -9.60
N GLY A 368 15.72 4.80 -9.60
CA GLY A 368 15.69 3.76 -8.58
C GLY A 368 14.26 3.45 -8.12
N PRO A 369 14.05 2.51 -7.19
CA PRO A 369 12.71 2.18 -6.69
C PRO A 369 12.12 3.36 -5.90
N PRO A 370 10.81 3.56 -5.92
CA PRO A 370 10.14 4.62 -5.16
C PRO A 370 10.02 4.31 -3.66
N TYR A 371 10.73 3.31 -3.16
CA TYR A 371 10.76 2.89 -1.77
C TYR A 371 12.11 3.22 -1.14
N ASP A 372 12.10 3.97 -0.05
CA ASP A 372 13.27 4.25 0.76
C ASP A 372 13.32 3.29 1.96
N GLY A 373 14.33 2.45 2.01
CA GLY A 373 14.57 1.53 3.13
C GLY A 373 15.47 2.12 4.22
N GLY A 374 15.92 3.36 4.07
CA GLY A 374 16.64 4.11 5.09
C GLY A 374 15.73 4.72 6.14
N SER A 375 16.32 5.37 7.12
CA SER A 375 15.61 6.07 8.19
C SER A 375 16.46 7.25 8.67
N SER A 376 15.82 8.31 9.15
CA SER A 376 16.50 9.39 9.88
C SER A 376 16.97 8.96 11.26
N ASP A 377 16.62 7.76 11.71
CA ASP A 377 17.15 7.16 12.95
C ASP A 377 18.61 6.74 12.82
N ILE A 378 19.16 6.25 13.91
CA ILE A 378 20.59 5.94 14.03
C ILE A 378 20.81 4.44 14.23
N ILE A 379 21.83 3.90 13.54
CA ILE A 379 22.53 2.65 13.88
C ILE A 379 24.02 2.90 13.61
N GLY A 380 24.86 2.87 14.64
CA GLY A 380 26.28 3.16 14.51
C GLY A 380 27.17 2.28 15.36
N LYS A 381 28.37 1.95 14.84
CA LYS A 381 29.42 1.23 15.56
C LYS A 381 30.29 2.21 16.34
N LEU A 382 30.33 2.09 17.66
CA LEU A 382 31.16 2.86 18.55
C LEU A 382 32.38 2.03 18.99
N GLU A 383 33.57 2.45 18.59
CA GLU A 383 34.84 1.86 19.01
C GLU A 383 35.51 2.76 20.07
N ILE A 384 35.71 2.24 21.28
CA ILE A 384 36.36 2.97 22.35
C ILE A 384 37.88 2.99 22.18
N LYS A 385 38.44 4.18 22.04
CA LYS A 385 39.87 4.38 21.79
C LYS A 385 40.70 4.67 23.01
N GLU A 386 40.08 5.13 24.09
CA GLU A 386 40.71 5.51 25.36
C GLU A 386 39.87 5.03 26.54
N ASP A 387 40.52 4.68 27.64
CA ASP A 387 39.82 4.31 28.88
C ASP A 387 39.20 5.56 29.52
N GLY A 388 38.06 5.42 30.17
CA GLY A 388 37.50 6.48 31.02
C GLY A 388 36.04 6.82 30.69
N VAL A 389 35.68 8.03 31.07
CA VAL A 389 34.30 8.53 30.93
C VAL A 389 34.05 8.98 29.49
N HIS A 390 32.92 8.58 28.98
CA HIS A 390 32.41 9.00 27.66
C HIS A 390 31.07 9.66 27.86
N ARG A 391 30.83 10.75 27.15
CA ARG A 391 29.58 11.48 27.15
C ARG A 391 28.91 11.34 25.78
N LEU A 392 27.67 10.86 25.77
CA LEU A 392 26.80 10.79 24.58
C LEU A 392 25.84 11.98 24.66
N GLN A 393 25.75 12.72 23.58
CA GLN A 393 24.76 13.77 23.39
C GLN A 393 23.79 13.31 22.29
N LEU A 394 22.49 13.36 22.59
CA LEU A 394 21.40 13.04 21.66
C LEU A 394 20.56 14.29 21.44
N THR A 395 20.23 14.60 20.18
CA THR A 395 19.42 15.76 19.79
C THR A 395 18.50 15.38 18.64
N ASP A 396 17.36 16.10 18.50
CA ASP A 396 16.54 16.08 17.28
C ASP A 396 16.94 17.27 16.40
N LEU A 397 17.47 17.02 15.21
CA LEU A 397 17.87 18.06 14.24
C LEU A 397 16.69 18.95 13.81
N PHE A 398 15.46 18.45 13.90
CA PHE A 398 14.24 19.24 13.69
C PHE A 398 13.69 19.85 14.98
N GLY A 399 14.30 19.59 16.11
CA GLY A 399 13.78 19.89 17.46
C GLY A 399 13.77 21.37 17.83
N GLY A 400 14.56 22.22 17.14
CA GLY A 400 14.78 23.62 17.54
C GLY A 400 13.52 24.48 17.68
N THR A 401 12.41 24.11 17.03
CA THR A 401 11.12 24.81 17.11
C THR A 401 9.94 23.90 17.46
N ARG A 402 10.20 22.59 17.66
CA ARG A 402 9.16 21.60 17.98
C ARG A 402 9.06 21.44 19.50
N ASN A 403 7.88 21.64 20.01
CA ASN A 403 7.59 21.53 21.43
C ASN A 403 6.48 20.49 21.64
N ASP A 404 6.81 19.21 21.42
CA ASP A 404 5.85 18.11 21.45
C ASP A 404 6.43 16.91 22.23
N ALA A 405 5.93 16.68 23.45
CA ALA A 405 6.35 15.58 24.32
C ALA A 405 6.08 14.17 23.73
N ARG A 406 5.34 14.08 22.62
CA ARG A 406 5.13 12.82 21.88
C ARG A 406 6.30 12.44 20.98
N ASN A 407 7.28 13.32 20.79
CA ASN A 407 8.50 13.00 20.05
C ASN A 407 9.43 12.13 20.90
N VAL A 408 8.96 10.93 21.18
CA VAL A 408 9.69 9.94 21.99
C VAL A 408 10.79 9.28 21.17
N TYR A 409 11.84 8.89 21.87
CA TYR A 409 12.90 8.05 21.31
C TYR A 409 13.18 6.84 22.19
N ARG A 410 13.93 5.90 21.63
CA ARG A 410 14.55 4.79 22.36
C ARG A 410 16.03 4.71 22.01
N LEU A 411 16.89 4.87 23.01
CA LEU A 411 18.33 4.76 22.91
C LEU A 411 18.76 3.39 23.42
N VAL A 412 19.38 2.58 22.58
CA VAL A 412 19.94 1.28 22.93
C VAL A 412 21.44 1.27 22.66
N ILE A 413 22.25 0.99 23.70
CA ILE A 413 23.69 0.77 23.54
C ILE A 413 24.01 -0.66 23.99
N ARG A 414 24.47 -1.48 23.04
CA ARG A 414 24.62 -2.93 23.24
C ARG A 414 25.90 -3.49 22.61
N LYS A 415 26.32 -4.69 23.03
CA LYS A 415 27.37 -5.41 22.33
C LYS A 415 26.89 -5.83 20.92
N PRO A 416 27.82 -6.03 19.96
CA PRO A 416 27.46 -6.52 18.63
C PRO A 416 26.66 -7.82 18.72
N ALA A 417 25.55 -7.87 17.97
CA ALA A 417 24.75 -9.06 17.77
C ALA A 417 24.43 -9.15 16.27
N PRO A 418 25.32 -9.77 15.47
CA PRO A 418 25.15 -9.88 14.03
C PRO A 418 23.77 -10.40 13.68
N ASP A 419 23.03 -9.67 12.82
CA ASP A 419 21.68 -9.99 12.42
C ASP A 419 21.30 -9.36 11.08
N PHE A 420 20.09 -9.61 10.60
CA PHE A 420 19.52 -8.98 9.42
C PHE A 420 18.00 -8.84 9.54
N ALA A 421 17.46 -7.83 8.87
CA ALA A 421 16.03 -7.63 8.67
C ALA A 421 15.73 -7.54 7.18
N ILE A 422 14.53 -7.96 6.76
CA ILE A 422 14.21 -8.12 5.35
C ILE A 422 12.83 -7.54 5.05
N ALA A 423 12.74 -6.74 3.97
CA ALA A 423 11.49 -6.31 3.38
C ALA A 423 11.44 -6.70 1.91
N ALA A 424 10.22 -6.86 1.38
CA ALA A 424 9.98 -7.13 -0.04
C ALA A 424 8.87 -6.25 -0.59
N TRP A 425 8.90 -6.02 -1.89
CA TRP A 425 7.87 -5.31 -2.64
C TRP A 425 7.83 -5.78 -4.09
N GLY A 426 6.78 -5.42 -4.83
CA GLY A 426 6.69 -5.72 -6.26
C GLY A 426 7.89 -5.15 -7.01
N LEU A 427 8.56 -5.97 -7.83
CA LEU A 427 9.73 -5.54 -8.57
C LEU A 427 9.38 -4.36 -9.48
N HIS A 428 10.12 -3.27 -9.30
CA HIS A 428 10.06 -2.10 -10.14
C HIS A 428 10.97 -2.31 -11.35
N MET A 429 10.38 -2.75 -12.45
CA MET A 429 11.13 -3.02 -13.68
C MET A 429 11.39 -1.72 -14.45
N GLU A 430 12.61 -1.59 -14.97
CA GLU A 430 12.98 -0.54 -15.91
C GLU A 430 12.28 -0.74 -17.27
N LEU A 431 10.99 -0.47 -17.33
CA LEU A 431 10.31 -0.20 -18.57
C LEU A 431 10.55 1.26 -18.95
N ARG A 432 10.32 1.63 -20.20
CA ARG A 432 10.29 3.04 -20.61
C ARG A 432 9.32 3.81 -19.72
N ASN A 433 9.81 4.63 -18.79
CA ASN A 433 9.11 5.29 -17.68
C ASN A 433 8.80 4.40 -16.47
N GLY A 434 9.29 3.16 -16.41
CA GLY A 434 9.13 2.23 -15.31
C GLY A 434 7.70 1.82 -14.98
N ASP A 435 7.55 0.75 -14.21
CA ASP A 435 6.26 0.38 -13.63
C ASP A 435 6.08 1.05 -12.27
N ARG A 436 5.70 2.31 -12.28
CA ARG A 436 5.48 3.14 -11.08
C ARG A 436 4.41 2.60 -10.13
N ASN A 437 3.62 1.66 -10.60
CA ASN A 437 2.54 1.04 -9.83
C ASN A 437 2.92 -0.35 -9.27
N ALA A 438 4.15 -0.81 -9.44
CA ALA A 438 4.60 -2.12 -8.99
C ALA A 438 4.30 -2.33 -7.49
N LEU A 439 4.59 -1.36 -6.64
CA LEU A 439 4.35 -1.42 -5.20
C LEU A 439 2.87 -1.44 -4.80
N SER A 440 1.96 -1.05 -5.68
CA SER A 440 0.52 -1.10 -5.42
C SER A 440 -0.16 -2.36 -5.95
N LYS A 441 0.60 -3.26 -6.60
CA LYS A 441 0.08 -4.50 -7.17
C LYS A 441 -0.09 -5.57 -6.08
N PRO A 442 -1.24 -6.25 -6.03
CA PRO A 442 -1.41 -7.45 -5.22
C PRO A 442 -0.68 -8.64 -5.86
N LEU A 443 -0.43 -9.69 -5.07
CA LEU A 443 0.05 -10.98 -5.57
C LEU A 443 -1.10 -11.82 -6.15
N ALA A 444 -1.72 -11.28 -7.19
CA ALA A 444 -2.78 -11.91 -7.95
C ALA A 444 -2.22 -12.47 -9.25
N LEU A 445 -1.99 -13.77 -9.28
CA LEU A 445 -1.38 -14.47 -10.39
C LEU A 445 -2.44 -14.92 -11.40
N ARG A 446 -2.20 -14.66 -12.67
CA ARG A 446 -2.88 -15.37 -13.76
C ARG A 446 -2.22 -16.72 -13.96
N ALA A 447 -2.98 -17.75 -14.28
CA ALA A 447 -2.38 -19.06 -14.62
C ALA A 447 -1.36 -18.90 -15.76
N GLY A 448 -0.17 -19.47 -15.59
CA GLY A 448 0.98 -19.32 -16.47
C GLY A 448 1.82 -18.06 -16.25
N ALA A 449 1.52 -17.23 -15.24
CA ALA A 449 2.27 -16.01 -14.95
C ALA A 449 3.41 -16.22 -13.95
N THR A 450 4.47 -15.45 -14.11
CA THR A 450 5.51 -15.25 -13.09
C THR A 450 5.50 -13.80 -12.62
N VAL A 451 5.49 -13.60 -11.32
CA VAL A 451 5.62 -12.30 -10.66
C VAL A 451 6.91 -12.26 -9.87
N ALA A 452 7.61 -11.15 -9.89
CA ALA A 452 8.84 -10.97 -9.12
C ALA A 452 8.62 -10.00 -7.96
N LEU A 453 9.18 -10.35 -6.81
CA LEU A 453 9.35 -9.45 -5.67
C LEU A 453 10.82 -9.06 -5.56
N GLU A 454 11.07 -7.78 -5.39
CA GLU A 454 12.37 -7.29 -4.96
C GLU A 454 12.47 -7.43 -3.45
N VAL A 455 13.59 -7.96 -3.00
CA VAL A 455 13.87 -8.23 -1.59
C VAL A 455 15.08 -7.42 -1.17
N VAL A 456 14.96 -6.69 -0.07
CA VAL A 456 16.05 -5.86 0.46
C VAL A 456 16.35 -6.27 1.89
N ALA A 457 17.62 -6.44 2.19
CA ALA A 457 18.12 -6.72 3.52
C ALA A 457 18.80 -5.49 4.14
N VAL A 458 18.44 -5.19 5.37
CA VAL A 458 19.23 -4.34 6.27
C VAL A 458 20.12 -5.26 7.08
N ARG A 459 21.42 -5.18 6.86
CA ARG A 459 22.44 -5.93 7.60
C ARG A 459 22.77 -5.19 8.86
N ARG A 460 22.90 -5.92 9.97
CA ARG A 460 23.07 -5.34 11.30
C ARG A 460 24.36 -5.88 11.92
N ASP A 461 25.01 -5.02 12.71
CA ASP A 461 26.12 -5.36 13.60
C ASP A 461 27.29 -6.10 12.92
N GLY A 462 27.53 -5.79 11.65
CA GLY A 462 28.61 -6.40 10.87
C GLY A 462 28.28 -7.74 10.24
N PHE A 463 27.03 -8.21 10.26
CA PHE A 463 26.65 -9.37 9.48
C PHE A 463 26.82 -9.11 7.99
N ASP A 464 27.55 -9.97 7.29
CA ASP A 464 27.83 -9.85 5.85
C ASP A 464 27.63 -11.17 5.09
N GLY A 465 27.05 -12.18 5.71
CA GLY A 465 26.83 -13.49 5.10
C GLY A 465 25.76 -13.52 3.99
N GLU A 466 25.72 -14.63 3.24
CA GLU A 466 24.65 -14.92 2.27
C GLU A 466 23.31 -15.12 2.98
N ILE A 467 22.21 -14.69 2.34
CA ILE A 467 20.83 -14.92 2.79
C ILE A 467 20.08 -15.68 1.72
N GLU A 468 19.60 -16.88 2.05
CA GLU A 468 18.71 -17.67 1.23
C GLU A 468 17.27 -17.19 1.40
N LEU A 469 16.51 -17.10 0.32
CA LEU A 469 15.12 -16.65 0.33
C LEU A 469 14.18 -17.81 0.13
N ILE A 470 13.25 -18.04 1.06
CA ILE A 470 12.36 -19.21 1.10
C ILE A 470 10.91 -18.74 1.26
N MET A 471 10.02 -19.31 0.44
CA MET A 471 8.57 -19.08 0.53
C MET A 471 7.85 -20.41 0.61
N GLU A 472 7.00 -20.57 1.61
CA GLU A 472 6.25 -21.78 1.94
C GLU A 472 4.74 -21.49 1.97
N ASP A 473 3.92 -22.53 2.18
CA ASP A 473 2.46 -22.44 2.22
C ASP A 473 1.85 -21.89 0.91
N LEU A 474 2.48 -22.18 -0.21
CA LEU A 474 2.04 -21.74 -1.52
C LEU A 474 0.73 -22.41 -1.95
N PRO A 475 -0.13 -21.72 -2.73
CA PRO A 475 -1.29 -22.36 -3.34
C PRO A 475 -0.90 -23.52 -4.28
N ASP A 476 -1.81 -24.45 -4.49
CA ASP A 476 -1.62 -25.59 -5.42
C ASP A 476 -1.25 -25.09 -6.83
N GLY A 477 -0.23 -25.71 -7.43
CA GLY A 477 0.26 -25.34 -8.75
C GLY A 477 1.07 -24.02 -8.78
N VAL A 478 1.43 -23.45 -7.62
CA VAL A 478 2.32 -22.31 -7.50
C VAL A 478 3.68 -22.74 -6.98
N THR A 479 4.74 -22.23 -7.59
CA THR A 479 6.12 -22.43 -7.15
C THR A 479 6.79 -21.08 -6.87
N ALA A 480 7.72 -21.07 -5.93
CA ALA A 480 8.54 -19.91 -5.64
C ALA A 480 10.03 -20.25 -5.70
N HIS A 481 10.82 -19.36 -6.31
CA HIS A 481 12.27 -19.51 -6.42
C HIS A 481 12.96 -18.22 -5.98
N GLY A 482 13.68 -18.28 -4.85
CA GLY A 482 14.45 -17.17 -4.34
C GLY A 482 15.82 -17.06 -5.02
N LEU A 483 16.14 -15.90 -5.58
CA LEU A 483 17.50 -15.52 -5.95
C LEU A 483 18.16 -14.97 -4.68
N LYS A 484 19.19 -15.67 -4.20
CA LYS A 484 19.89 -15.36 -2.94
C LYS A 484 20.35 -13.91 -2.86
N ILE A 485 20.40 -13.37 -1.66
CA ILE A 485 21.13 -12.14 -1.37
C ILE A 485 22.59 -12.56 -1.08
N ALA A 486 23.49 -12.29 -2.00
CA ALA A 486 24.89 -12.67 -1.85
C ALA A 486 25.54 -11.95 -0.66
N ALA A 487 26.65 -12.52 -0.15
CA ALA A 487 27.48 -11.87 0.86
C ALA A 487 27.87 -10.45 0.39
N GLY A 488 27.83 -9.46 1.26
CA GLY A 488 28.09 -8.06 0.95
C GLY A 488 27.01 -7.35 0.15
N SER A 489 25.99 -8.06 -0.34
CA SER A 489 24.88 -7.50 -1.11
C SER A 489 23.67 -7.19 -0.22
N THR A 490 22.86 -6.24 -0.68
CA THR A 490 21.63 -5.81 0.03
C THR A 490 20.36 -6.23 -0.70
N ARG A 491 20.48 -6.80 -1.91
CA ARG A 491 19.35 -7.04 -2.81
C ARG A 491 19.24 -8.51 -3.24
N GLY A 492 18.03 -9.04 -3.23
CA GLY A 492 17.65 -10.32 -3.80
C GLY A 492 16.32 -10.25 -4.55
N ILE A 493 15.90 -11.36 -5.12
CA ILE A 493 14.62 -11.47 -5.82
C ILE A 493 13.94 -12.78 -5.44
N MET A 494 12.61 -12.73 -5.27
CA MET A 494 11.74 -13.87 -5.19
C MET A 494 10.87 -13.93 -6.45
N LEU A 495 10.93 -15.03 -7.18
CA LEU A 495 10.05 -15.33 -8.33
C LEU A 495 8.93 -16.24 -7.89
N ILE A 496 7.68 -15.86 -8.17
CA ILE A 496 6.49 -16.64 -7.85
C ILE A 496 5.79 -16.97 -9.17
N THR A 497 5.66 -18.25 -9.48
CA THR A 497 5.12 -18.74 -10.76
C THR A 497 3.91 -19.61 -10.52
N ALA A 498 2.79 -19.27 -11.15
CA ALA A 498 1.63 -20.14 -11.26
C ALA A 498 1.73 -20.97 -12.55
N ASP A 499 1.58 -22.30 -12.45
CA ASP A 499 1.47 -23.17 -13.61
C ASP A 499 0.23 -22.80 -14.44
N GLN A 500 0.25 -23.11 -15.74
CA GLN A 500 -0.91 -22.83 -16.61
C GLN A 500 -2.18 -23.59 -16.20
N ASN A 501 -2.06 -24.69 -15.49
CA ASN A 501 -3.15 -25.50 -14.98
C ASN A 501 -3.38 -25.30 -13.48
N ALA A 502 -2.71 -24.35 -12.84
CA ALA A 502 -2.90 -24.06 -11.42
C ALA A 502 -4.37 -23.70 -11.15
N PRO A 503 -5.04 -24.36 -10.17
CA PRO A 503 -6.45 -24.11 -9.88
C PRO A 503 -6.66 -22.71 -9.28
N PRO A 504 -7.83 -22.10 -9.48
CA PRO A 504 -8.21 -20.89 -8.75
C PRO A 504 -8.09 -21.13 -7.24
N SER A 505 -7.30 -20.31 -6.56
CA SER A 505 -6.94 -20.53 -5.15
C SER A 505 -6.51 -19.24 -4.47
N LEU A 506 -6.46 -19.29 -3.14
CA LEU A 506 -5.94 -18.23 -2.27
C LEU A 506 -5.24 -18.87 -1.08
N ALA A 507 -4.01 -18.47 -0.80
CA ALA A 507 -3.27 -18.84 0.41
C ALA A 507 -2.56 -17.62 0.99
N ASN A 508 -2.37 -17.58 2.30
CA ASN A 508 -1.48 -16.63 2.95
C ASN A 508 -0.13 -17.30 3.11
N VAL A 509 0.86 -16.88 2.33
CA VAL A 509 2.17 -17.54 2.27
C VAL A 509 3.09 -17.09 3.39
N THR A 510 4.00 -17.97 3.80
CA THR A 510 5.08 -17.70 4.73
C THR A 510 6.35 -17.40 3.93
N PHE A 511 6.90 -16.18 4.09
CA PHE A 511 8.12 -15.76 3.40
C PHE A 511 9.19 -15.35 4.42
N TYR A 512 10.39 -15.92 4.29
CA TYR A 512 11.49 -15.65 5.21
C TYR A 512 12.86 -15.76 4.50
N GLY A 513 13.84 -15.07 5.11
CA GLY A 513 15.25 -15.24 4.76
C GLY A 513 15.94 -16.13 5.79
N LYS A 514 16.89 -16.94 5.33
CA LYS A 514 17.67 -17.87 6.13
C LYS A 514 19.16 -17.61 5.92
N ALA A 515 19.90 -17.49 7.02
CA ALA A 515 21.35 -17.27 7.00
C ALA A 515 22.04 -17.95 8.19
N THR A 516 23.35 -18.12 8.09
CA THR A 516 24.17 -18.61 9.20
C THR A 516 24.72 -17.42 9.99
N LEU A 517 24.38 -17.35 11.27
CA LEU A 517 24.86 -16.35 12.22
C LEU A 517 25.58 -17.10 13.36
N ASP A 518 26.82 -16.77 13.62
CA ASP A 518 27.64 -17.40 14.68
C ASP A 518 27.66 -18.94 14.64
N GLY A 519 27.62 -19.51 13.43
CA GLY A 519 27.62 -20.95 13.20
C GLY A 519 26.24 -21.61 13.27
N GLU A 520 25.19 -20.87 13.63
CA GLU A 520 23.82 -21.38 13.69
C GLU A 520 22.97 -20.84 12.53
N THR A 521 22.07 -21.67 12.04
CA THR A 521 21.08 -21.26 11.05
C THR A 521 19.97 -20.45 11.70
N GLN A 522 19.78 -19.23 11.25
CA GLN A 522 18.74 -18.32 11.71
C GLN A 522 17.79 -17.95 10.57
N THR A 523 16.51 -17.77 10.91
CA THR A 523 15.48 -17.31 9.98
C THR A 523 14.93 -15.95 10.40
N ARG A 524 14.60 -15.10 9.42
CA ARG A 524 13.95 -13.80 9.64
C ARG A 524 12.78 -13.65 8.69
N PRO A 525 11.60 -13.24 9.19
CA PRO A 525 10.43 -13.01 8.35
C PRO A 525 10.69 -11.88 7.36
N VAL A 526 10.15 -12.00 6.16
CA VAL A 526 10.12 -10.93 5.18
C VAL A 526 8.82 -10.16 5.37
N GLN A 527 8.92 -8.85 5.53
CA GLN A 527 7.75 -7.97 5.62
C GLN A 527 7.44 -7.38 4.23
N MET A 528 6.16 -7.43 3.83
CA MET A 528 5.74 -6.82 2.58
C MET A 528 5.51 -5.34 2.73
N ALA A 529 6.15 -4.56 1.85
CA ALA A 529 5.83 -3.15 1.67
C ALA A 529 4.88 -2.96 0.48
N ALA A 530 3.92 -2.07 0.62
CA ALA A 530 2.99 -1.69 -0.43
C ALA A 530 2.75 -0.18 -0.44
N VAL A 531 2.40 0.36 -1.59
CA VAL A 531 1.93 1.74 -1.74
C VAL A 531 0.41 1.72 -1.74
N ALA A 532 -0.21 2.51 -0.86
CA ALA A 532 -1.65 2.53 -0.73
C ALA A 532 -2.35 3.00 -2.01
N TRP A 533 -1.80 3.98 -2.72
CA TRP A 533 -2.41 4.57 -3.91
C TRP A 533 -1.55 4.34 -5.16
N PRO A 534 -2.16 4.08 -6.32
CA PRO A 534 -1.45 4.12 -7.58
C PRO A 534 -0.78 5.49 -7.79
N ILE A 535 0.43 5.49 -8.31
CA ILE A 535 1.14 6.72 -8.63
C ILE A 535 0.65 7.20 -10.00
N VAL A 536 -0.18 8.23 -10.01
CA VAL A 536 -0.74 8.80 -11.24
C VAL A 536 0.22 9.79 -11.88
N ASP A 537 0.77 10.68 -11.06
CA ASP A 537 1.72 11.71 -11.48
C ASP A 537 2.99 11.63 -10.63
N SER A 538 4.06 11.12 -11.21
CA SER A 538 5.37 11.00 -10.54
C SER A 538 6.10 12.32 -10.34
N TRP A 539 5.67 13.41 -10.97
CA TRP A 539 6.23 14.74 -10.75
C TRP A 539 5.57 15.45 -9.56
N GLY A 540 4.29 15.17 -9.34
CA GLY A 540 3.48 15.82 -8.32
C GLY A 540 3.21 14.96 -7.08
N GLU A 541 3.54 13.65 -7.10
CA GLU A 541 3.19 12.72 -6.04
C GLU A 541 4.36 11.80 -5.68
N ILE A 542 4.81 11.88 -4.44
CA ILE A 542 5.81 10.96 -3.89
C ILE A 542 5.10 9.71 -3.36
N PRO A 543 5.51 8.49 -3.77
CA PRO A 543 4.99 7.25 -3.21
C PRO A 543 5.15 7.21 -1.70
N ARG A 544 4.13 6.71 -1.00
CA ARG A 544 4.17 6.50 0.45
C ARG A 544 3.95 5.02 0.74
N PRO A 545 5.01 4.22 0.76
CA PRO A 545 4.92 2.82 1.09
C PRO A 545 4.65 2.65 2.59
N ARG A 546 3.97 1.56 2.91
CA ARG A 546 3.79 1.06 4.27
C ARG A 546 3.99 -0.44 4.30
N LEU A 547 4.28 -0.98 5.47
CA LEU A 547 4.25 -2.42 5.67
C LEU A 547 2.80 -2.90 5.77
N VAL A 548 2.50 -4.05 5.17
CA VAL A 548 1.17 -4.67 5.19
C VAL A 548 1.21 -5.96 5.98
N THR A 549 0.09 -6.31 6.60
CA THR A 549 -0.05 -7.55 7.36
C THR A 549 -0.40 -8.70 6.42
N GLY A 550 0.36 -9.79 6.53
CA GLY A 550 0.19 -11.00 5.74
C GLY A 550 0.63 -10.84 4.28
N MET A 551 0.74 -11.96 3.61
CA MET A 551 1.16 -12.03 2.20
C MET A 551 0.21 -12.97 1.45
N PRO A 552 -1.02 -12.56 1.13
CA PRO A 552 -1.95 -13.39 0.39
C PRO A 552 -1.50 -13.48 -1.08
N VAL A 553 -1.43 -14.72 -1.58
CA VAL A 553 -1.19 -15.07 -2.99
C VAL A 553 -2.43 -15.75 -3.53
N SER A 554 -2.94 -15.27 -4.65
CA SER A 554 -4.08 -15.88 -5.33
C SER A 554 -3.76 -16.28 -6.75
N VAL A 555 -4.44 -17.30 -7.27
CA VAL A 555 -4.40 -17.73 -8.66
C VAL A 555 -5.78 -17.56 -9.28
N THR A 556 -5.82 -17.07 -10.53
CA THR A 556 -7.04 -17.01 -11.33
C THR A 556 -6.85 -17.71 -12.67
N GLN A 557 -7.94 -18.32 -13.18
CA GLN A 557 -8.06 -18.85 -14.53
C GLN A 557 -9.05 -18.06 -15.39
N SER A 558 -9.62 -16.98 -14.90
CA SER A 558 -10.49 -16.11 -15.69
C SER A 558 -9.73 -15.38 -16.80
N GLU A 559 -8.45 -15.20 -16.62
CA GLU A 559 -7.49 -14.72 -17.61
C GLU A 559 -6.16 -15.45 -17.44
N PHE A 560 -5.49 -15.76 -18.53
CA PHE A 560 -4.17 -16.38 -18.54
C PHE A 560 -3.06 -15.35 -18.78
N ALA A 561 -1.84 -15.70 -18.41
CA ALA A 561 -0.68 -14.93 -18.81
C ALA A 561 -0.55 -14.94 -20.33
N PRO A 562 -0.38 -13.77 -20.99
CA PRO A 562 -0.25 -13.70 -22.44
C PRO A 562 0.92 -14.51 -23.01
N LEU A 563 2.00 -14.58 -22.23
CA LEU A 563 3.24 -15.26 -22.58
C LEU A 563 3.82 -15.92 -21.33
N SER A 564 4.29 -17.15 -21.48
CA SER A 564 5.16 -17.82 -20.51
C SER A 564 6.46 -18.24 -21.20
N ILE A 565 7.59 -18.05 -20.53
CA ILE A 565 8.90 -18.49 -21.02
C ILE A 565 9.53 -19.30 -19.91
N ALA A 566 10.04 -20.48 -20.26
CA ALA A 566 10.73 -21.37 -19.33
C ALA A 566 11.94 -22.02 -20.01
N ALA A 567 12.93 -22.48 -19.23
CA ALA A 567 13.94 -23.36 -19.76
C ALA A 567 13.29 -24.67 -20.25
N ALA A 568 13.74 -25.18 -21.38
CA ALA A 568 13.21 -26.43 -21.96
C ALA A 568 13.43 -27.63 -21.04
N GLU A 569 14.44 -27.56 -20.20
CA GLU A 569 14.77 -28.62 -19.24
C GLU A 569 14.91 -28.02 -17.82
N LYS A 570 14.34 -28.71 -16.84
CA LYS A 570 14.52 -28.39 -15.42
C LYS A 570 15.77 -29.10 -14.89
N LYS A 571 16.92 -28.46 -14.99
CA LYS A 571 18.21 -29.00 -14.50
C LYS A 571 19.13 -27.89 -14.04
N VAL A 572 20.16 -28.25 -13.29
CA VAL A 572 21.33 -27.39 -13.10
C VAL A 572 22.17 -27.45 -14.38
N TRP A 573 22.51 -26.28 -14.90
CA TRP A 573 23.33 -26.15 -16.10
C TRP A 573 24.79 -26.02 -15.68
N GLU A 574 25.63 -26.95 -16.16
CA GLU A 574 27.06 -26.94 -15.88
C GLU A 574 27.83 -26.60 -17.15
N VAL A 575 28.84 -25.74 -17.00
CA VAL A 575 29.66 -25.26 -18.09
C VAL A 575 31.05 -24.89 -17.56
N ALA A 576 32.12 -25.10 -18.34
CA ALA A 576 33.43 -24.72 -17.94
C ALA A 576 33.60 -23.18 -17.94
N ALA A 577 34.47 -22.69 -17.04
CA ALA A 577 34.76 -21.27 -16.97
C ALA A 577 35.31 -20.74 -18.31
N GLY A 578 34.77 -19.61 -18.78
CA GLY A 578 35.16 -19.00 -20.04
C GLY A 578 34.51 -19.57 -21.28
N GLU A 579 33.62 -20.54 -21.17
CA GLU A 579 32.84 -21.06 -22.29
C GLU A 579 31.49 -20.33 -22.44
N LYS A 580 30.71 -20.72 -23.46
CA LYS A 580 29.36 -20.24 -23.70
C LYS A 580 28.34 -21.24 -23.14
N LEU A 581 27.45 -20.76 -22.29
CA LEU A 581 26.31 -21.51 -21.87
C LEU A 581 25.09 -21.16 -22.75
N THR A 582 24.54 -22.18 -23.43
CA THR A 582 23.27 -22.03 -24.19
C THR A 582 22.15 -22.74 -23.46
N ILE A 583 21.13 -22.01 -23.10
CA ILE A 583 19.93 -22.52 -22.43
C ILE A 583 18.77 -22.49 -23.43
N PRO A 584 18.26 -23.64 -23.89
CA PRO A 584 17.05 -23.68 -24.72
C PRO A 584 15.83 -23.18 -23.92
N LEU A 585 15.07 -22.29 -24.54
CA LEU A 585 13.86 -21.70 -23.98
C LEU A 585 12.63 -22.17 -24.75
N VAL A 586 11.56 -22.50 -24.01
CA VAL A 586 10.23 -22.82 -24.56
C VAL A 586 9.30 -21.69 -24.22
N GLN A 587 8.51 -21.26 -25.20
CA GLN A 587 7.55 -20.18 -25.12
C GLN A 587 6.14 -20.70 -25.32
N THR A 588 5.24 -20.27 -24.45
CA THR A 588 3.79 -20.51 -24.61
C THR A 588 3.09 -19.17 -24.78
N ARG A 589 2.65 -18.89 -26.02
CA ARG A 589 1.92 -17.67 -26.37
C ARG A 589 0.42 -17.93 -26.34
N ARG A 590 -0.32 -17.05 -25.70
CA ARG A 590 -1.78 -17.14 -25.54
C ARG A 590 -2.50 -15.90 -26.08
N SER A 591 -1.76 -14.88 -26.52
CA SER A 591 -2.28 -13.62 -27.05
C SER A 591 -1.47 -13.15 -28.25
N GLU A 592 -2.04 -12.22 -29.01
CA GLU A 592 -1.35 -11.51 -30.07
C GLU A 592 -0.45 -10.42 -29.50
N PHE A 593 0.69 -10.19 -30.12
CA PHE A 593 1.66 -9.16 -29.74
C PHE A 593 1.79 -8.10 -30.83
N SER A 594 2.13 -6.88 -30.46
CA SER A 594 2.37 -5.77 -31.38
C SER A 594 3.78 -5.70 -31.94
N GLY A 595 4.59 -6.75 -31.70
CA GLY A 595 5.96 -6.90 -32.21
C GLY A 595 6.30 -8.35 -32.43
N SER A 596 7.40 -8.61 -33.12
CA SER A 596 7.91 -9.96 -33.43
C SER A 596 9.06 -10.40 -32.51
N THR A 597 9.56 -9.53 -31.65
CA THR A 597 10.70 -9.81 -30.78
C THR A 597 10.47 -9.29 -29.36
N LEU A 598 10.99 -10.02 -28.38
CA LEU A 598 11.08 -9.66 -26.97
C LEU A 598 12.55 -9.66 -26.57
N GLN A 599 13.07 -8.53 -26.13
CA GLN A 599 14.40 -8.47 -25.55
C GLN A 599 14.37 -8.95 -24.10
N LEU A 600 15.08 -10.02 -23.78
CA LEU A 600 15.31 -10.48 -22.42
C LEU A 600 16.62 -9.91 -21.89
N LYS A 601 16.61 -9.55 -20.62
CA LYS A 601 17.78 -9.18 -19.82
C LYS A 601 17.99 -10.25 -18.77
N THR A 602 19.25 -10.49 -18.40
CA THR A 602 19.59 -11.41 -17.32
C THR A 602 19.56 -10.68 -15.99
N PHE A 603 19.12 -11.34 -14.95
CA PHE A 603 19.10 -10.85 -13.58
C PHE A 603 19.68 -11.91 -12.63
N GLY A 604 20.52 -11.49 -11.68
CA GLY A 604 21.20 -12.31 -10.68
C GLY A 604 22.55 -11.73 -10.32
N ALA A 605 23.15 -12.15 -9.22
CA ALA A 605 24.45 -11.67 -8.79
C ALA A 605 25.52 -11.92 -9.89
N GLY A 606 26.19 -10.87 -10.33
CA GLY A 606 27.14 -10.90 -11.43
C GLY A 606 26.53 -10.84 -12.85
N PHE A 607 25.20 -10.69 -12.95
CA PHE A 607 24.47 -10.66 -14.23
C PHE A 607 23.43 -9.52 -14.30
N GLU A 608 23.66 -8.40 -13.66
CA GLU A 608 22.70 -7.29 -13.56
C GLU A 608 22.43 -6.64 -14.94
N GLY A 609 21.40 -7.12 -15.63
CA GLY A 609 20.96 -6.62 -16.93
C GLY A 609 21.79 -7.07 -18.13
N VAL A 610 22.79 -7.93 -17.94
CA VAL A 610 23.65 -8.49 -18.99
C VAL A 610 23.86 -9.99 -18.81
N PRO A 611 23.94 -10.80 -19.91
CA PRO A 611 23.74 -10.39 -21.30
C PRO A 611 22.27 -10.02 -21.59
N ARG A 612 22.07 -9.34 -22.72
CA ARG A 612 20.74 -9.15 -23.32
C ARG A 612 20.66 -9.97 -24.58
N PHE A 613 19.49 -10.54 -24.85
CA PHE A 613 19.26 -11.31 -26.06
C PHE A 613 17.81 -11.19 -26.52
N ASP A 614 17.63 -11.24 -27.85
CA ASP A 614 16.31 -11.13 -28.45
C ASP A 614 15.70 -12.52 -28.62
N VAL A 615 14.43 -12.64 -28.23
CA VAL A 615 13.63 -13.85 -28.34
C VAL A 615 12.53 -13.57 -29.36
N SER A 616 12.36 -14.45 -30.35
CA SER A 616 11.30 -14.30 -31.34
C SER A 616 9.93 -14.55 -30.70
N LEU A 617 9.00 -13.63 -30.87
CA LEU A 617 7.60 -13.83 -30.50
C LEU A 617 6.78 -14.64 -31.54
N ASP A 618 7.39 -14.95 -32.70
CA ASP A 618 6.77 -15.77 -33.74
C ASP A 618 7.17 -17.25 -33.68
N ALA A 619 8.13 -17.61 -32.80
CA ALA A 619 8.62 -18.98 -32.58
C ALA A 619 8.23 -19.49 -31.21
N ASP A 620 8.05 -20.81 -31.06
CA ASP A 620 7.76 -21.47 -29.78
C ASP A 620 9.02 -21.85 -29.00
N GLN A 621 10.18 -21.73 -29.62
CA GLN A 621 11.49 -22.02 -29.03
C GLN A 621 12.48 -20.91 -29.34
N SER A 622 13.37 -20.67 -28.41
CA SER A 622 14.47 -19.71 -28.49
C SER A 622 15.63 -20.18 -27.63
N GLU A 623 16.71 -19.44 -27.59
CA GLU A 623 17.90 -19.75 -26.79
C GLU A 623 18.36 -18.52 -26.02
N ALA A 624 18.74 -18.73 -24.77
CA ALA A 624 19.51 -17.78 -24.00
C ALA A 624 20.98 -18.16 -24.04
N VAL A 625 21.82 -17.29 -24.60
CA VAL A 625 23.26 -17.54 -24.72
C VAL A 625 24.02 -16.61 -23.78
N LEU A 626 24.73 -17.20 -22.80
CA LEU A 626 25.58 -16.51 -21.86
C LEU A 626 27.07 -16.78 -22.23
N ASP A 627 27.74 -15.76 -22.72
CA ASP A 627 29.18 -15.82 -23.01
C ASP A 627 29.98 -15.49 -21.73
N LEU A 628 30.35 -16.52 -20.97
CA LEU A 628 31.01 -16.35 -19.67
C LEU A 628 32.42 -15.78 -19.78
N ALA A 629 33.10 -15.96 -20.95
CA ALA A 629 34.37 -15.31 -21.21
C ALA A 629 34.22 -13.79 -21.36
N ALA A 630 33.23 -13.36 -22.16
CA ALA A 630 32.95 -11.93 -22.36
C ALA A 630 32.46 -11.25 -21.07
N LEU A 631 31.72 -11.96 -20.26
CA LEU A 631 31.23 -11.50 -18.96
C LEU A 631 32.29 -11.57 -17.85
N LYS A 632 33.40 -12.26 -18.08
CA LYS A 632 34.47 -12.53 -17.08
C LYS A 632 33.90 -13.18 -15.81
N THR A 633 32.94 -14.09 -15.97
CA THR A 633 32.27 -14.76 -14.85
C THR A 633 33.28 -15.71 -14.16
N PRO A 634 33.53 -15.55 -12.85
CA PRO A 634 34.41 -16.45 -12.12
C PRO A 634 33.71 -17.81 -11.91
N PRO A 635 34.50 -18.90 -11.63
CA PRO A 635 33.89 -20.17 -11.21
C PRO A 635 33.00 -20.02 -9.96
N GLY A 636 31.84 -20.65 -9.96
CA GLY A 636 30.90 -20.59 -8.84
C GLY A 636 29.52 -21.07 -9.22
N ASP A 637 28.61 -21.10 -8.24
CA ASP A 637 27.22 -21.42 -8.42
C ASP A 637 26.41 -20.13 -8.55
N TYR A 638 25.60 -20.03 -9.61
CA TYR A 638 24.83 -18.83 -9.94
C TYR A 638 23.35 -19.16 -10.04
N LEU A 639 22.51 -18.32 -9.43
CA LEU A 639 21.08 -18.30 -9.66
C LEU A 639 20.73 -17.08 -10.50
N ILE A 640 20.18 -17.31 -11.69
CA ILE A 640 19.85 -16.25 -12.64
C ILE A 640 18.40 -16.39 -13.10
N ALA A 641 17.80 -15.26 -13.45
CA ALA A 641 16.49 -15.18 -14.08
C ALA A 641 16.56 -14.29 -15.33
N PHE A 642 15.60 -14.47 -16.22
CA PHE A 642 15.43 -13.63 -17.39
C PHE A 642 14.15 -12.81 -17.26
N TYR A 643 14.21 -11.55 -17.66
CA TYR A 643 13.06 -10.66 -17.68
C TYR A 643 13.05 -9.75 -18.91
N GLY A 644 11.88 -9.36 -19.34
CA GLY A 644 11.69 -8.45 -20.45
C GLY A 644 10.25 -7.96 -20.52
N SER A 645 9.96 -7.14 -21.53
CA SER A 645 8.61 -6.65 -21.77
C SER A 645 8.24 -6.73 -23.24
N ALA A 646 7.00 -7.04 -23.52
CA ALA A 646 6.43 -7.06 -24.85
C ALA A 646 5.06 -6.37 -24.84
N VAL A 647 4.65 -5.80 -25.98
CA VAL A 647 3.33 -5.18 -26.12
C VAL A 647 2.33 -6.22 -26.60
N VAL A 648 1.35 -6.53 -25.78
CA VAL A 648 0.29 -7.49 -26.06
C VAL A 648 -0.99 -6.77 -26.50
N LYS A 649 -1.75 -7.36 -27.40
CA LYS A 649 -3.13 -6.99 -27.75
C LYS A 649 -4.07 -7.55 -26.69
N TYR A 650 -4.14 -6.88 -25.54
CA TYR A 650 -4.92 -7.34 -24.41
C TYR A 650 -6.41 -7.07 -24.61
N ARG A 651 -7.25 -8.06 -24.25
CA ARG A 651 -8.71 -7.97 -24.21
C ARG A 651 -9.20 -8.15 -22.79
N TYR A 652 -9.88 -7.14 -22.26
CA TYR A 652 -10.39 -7.18 -20.89
C TYR A 652 -11.67 -8.02 -20.81
N ASN A 653 -11.71 -8.95 -19.87
CA ASN A 653 -12.89 -9.79 -19.54
C ASN A 653 -13.62 -10.39 -20.75
N PRO A 654 -12.94 -11.21 -21.59
CA PRO A 654 -13.57 -11.79 -22.78
C PRO A 654 -14.75 -12.73 -22.45
N ASP A 655 -14.79 -13.30 -21.23
CA ASP A 655 -15.88 -14.14 -20.74
C ASP A 655 -17.18 -13.35 -20.55
N ALA A 656 -17.09 -12.09 -20.13
CA ALA A 656 -18.25 -11.23 -20.04
C ALA A 656 -18.89 -10.98 -21.42
N VAL A 657 -18.06 -10.88 -22.47
CA VAL A 657 -18.57 -10.77 -23.87
C VAL A 657 -19.32 -12.04 -24.24
N ARG A 658 -18.70 -13.23 -24.07
CA ARG A 658 -19.34 -14.51 -24.38
C ARG A 658 -20.65 -14.72 -23.62
N THR A 659 -20.69 -14.31 -22.37
CA THR A 659 -21.90 -14.40 -21.53
C THR A 659 -22.99 -13.45 -22.03
N ALA A 660 -22.63 -12.23 -22.40
CA ALA A 660 -23.56 -11.24 -22.93
C ALA A 660 -24.09 -11.62 -24.31
N GLU A 661 -23.25 -12.22 -25.19
CA GLU A 661 -23.68 -12.78 -26.49
C GLU A 661 -24.73 -13.88 -26.32
N LYS A 662 -24.50 -14.82 -25.37
CA LYS A 662 -25.48 -15.86 -25.06
C LYS A 662 -26.80 -15.27 -24.54
N ALA A 663 -26.72 -14.31 -23.62
CA ALA A 663 -27.89 -13.64 -23.07
C ALA A 663 -28.67 -12.86 -24.15
N HIS A 664 -27.98 -12.18 -25.05
CA HIS A 664 -28.60 -11.46 -26.17
C HIS A 664 -29.33 -12.45 -27.09
N LYS A 665 -28.69 -13.53 -27.51
CA LYS A 665 -29.28 -14.57 -28.31
C LYS A 665 -30.52 -15.20 -27.66
N SER A 666 -30.46 -15.53 -26.37
CA SER A 666 -31.63 -16.05 -25.65
C SER A 666 -32.78 -15.04 -25.59
N ALA A 667 -32.48 -13.74 -25.45
CA ALA A 667 -33.50 -12.70 -25.47
C ALA A 667 -34.14 -12.55 -26.90
N GLU A 668 -33.37 -12.68 -27.97
CA GLU A 668 -33.90 -12.73 -29.35
C GLU A 668 -34.86 -13.90 -29.57
N GLU A 669 -34.46 -15.10 -29.09
CA GLU A 669 -35.30 -16.30 -29.14
C GLU A 669 -36.62 -16.08 -28.39
N PHE A 670 -36.54 -15.44 -27.19
CA PHE A 670 -37.71 -15.16 -26.36
C PHE A 670 -38.67 -14.16 -27.01
N VAL A 671 -38.16 -13.11 -27.68
CA VAL A 671 -39.00 -12.16 -28.45
C VAL A 671 -39.70 -12.88 -29.59
N THR A 672 -39.00 -13.80 -30.28
CA THR A 672 -39.57 -14.57 -31.40
C THR A 672 -40.74 -15.46 -30.91
N LEU A 673 -40.57 -16.15 -29.76
CA LEU A 673 -41.62 -16.98 -29.14
C LEU A 673 -42.82 -16.15 -28.71
N ALA A 674 -42.57 -15.00 -28.03
CA ALA A 674 -43.62 -14.12 -27.56
C ALA A 674 -44.41 -13.48 -28.70
N ALA A 675 -43.75 -13.17 -29.84
CA ALA A 675 -44.41 -12.69 -31.05
C ALA A 675 -45.32 -13.75 -31.68
N ALA A 676 -44.84 -15.02 -31.74
CA ALA A 676 -45.63 -16.14 -32.24
C ALA A 676 -46.86 -16.42 -31.37
N GLU A 677 -46.71 -16.37 -30.01
CA GLU A 677 -47.79 -16.50 -29.04
C GLU A 677 -48.83 -15.39 -29.26
N LEU A 678 -48.42 -14.15 -29.39
CA LEU A 678 -49.31 -13.01 -29.66
C LEU A 678 -50.11 -13.21 -30.96
N GLN A 679 -49.43 -13.62 -32.02
CA GLN A 679 -50.09 -13.91 -33.30
C GLN A 679 -51.11 -15.04 -33.19
N GLN A 680 -50.78 -16.12 -32.51
CA GLN A 680 -51.69 -17.22 -32.24
C GLN A 680 -52.91 -16.77 -31.45
N ARG A 681 -52.73 -16.05 -30.32
CA ARG A 681 -53.81 -15.51 -29.47
C ARG A 681 -54.70 -14.54 -30.25
N THR A 682 -54.12 -13.72 -31.10
CA THR A 682 -54.88 -12.79 -31.96
C THR A 682 -55.77 -13.55 -32.97
N THR A 683 -55.25 -14.65 -33.54
CA THR A 683 -56.02 -15.51 -34.46
C THR A 683 -57.17 -16.22 -33.72
N GLU A 684 -56.92 -16.75 -32.53
CA GLU A 684 -57.90 -17.38 -31.65
C GLU A 684 -59.00 -16.39 -31.24
N ALA A 685 -58.61 -15.15 -30.91
CA ALA A 685 -59.59 -14.09 -30.54
C ALA A 685 -60.45 -13.64 -31.72
N ALA A 686 -59.89 -13.67 -32.94
CA ALA A 686 -60.67 -13.36 -34.16
C ALA A 686 -61.73 -14.43 -34.46
N ALA A 687 -61.48 -15.70 -34.10
CA ALA A 687 -62.38 -16.83 -34.26
C ALA A 687 -63.33 -17.06 -33.05
N ALA A 688 -63.22 -16.30 -31.96
CA ALA A 688 -63.97 -16.49 -30.71
C ALA A 688 -65.44 -16.12 -30.86
N THR A 689 -66.34 -16.91 -30.23
CA THR A 689 -67.76 -16.64 -30.10
C THR A 689 -68.04 -15.53 -29.09
N SER A 690 -69.27 -14.97 -29.11
CA SER A 690 -69.64 -13.91 -28.18
C SER A 690 -69.53 -14.29 -26.71
N GLU A 691 -69.62 -15.58 -26.35
CA GLU A 691 -69.46 -16.08 -24.99
C GLU A 691 -67.98 -16.08 -24.51
N ASN A 692 -67.02 -16.32 -25.43
CA ASN A 692 -65.61 -16.45 -25.14
C ASN A 692 -64.81 -15.22 -25.53
N LYS A 693 -65.40 -14.22 -26.12
CA LYS A 693 -64.69 -13.04 -26.67
C LYS A 693 -63.87 -12.29 -25.65
N ALA A 694 -64.49 -12.00 -24.48
CA ALA A 694 -63.80 -11.26 -23.44
C ALA A 694 -62.54 -11.97 -22.87
N ALA A 695 -62.59 -13.30 -22.74
CA ALA A 695 -61.47 -14.12 -22.29
C ALA A 695 -60.35 -14.17 -23.36
N ALA A 696 -60.73 -14.26 -24.66
CA ALA A 696 -59.77 -14.26 -25.77
C ALA A 696 -59.09 -12.90 -25.93
N ASP A 697 -59.83 -11.81 -25.76
CA ASP A 697 -59.24 -10.43 -25.81
C ASP A 697 -58.28 -10.20 -24.62
N ALA A 698 -58.61 -10.72 -23.40
CA ALA A 698 -57.69 -10.68 -22.27
C ALA A 698 -56.40 -11.47 -22.53
N ALA A 699 -56.47 -12.66 -23.18
CA ALA A 699 -55.31 -13.46 -23.56
C ALA A 699 -54.43 -12.73 -24.59
N VAL A 700 -55.01 -12.00 -25.52
CA VAL A 700 -54.25 -11.14 -26.46
C VAL A 700 -53.52 -10.03 -25.73
N ALA A 701 -54.21 -9.35 -24.77
CA ALA A 701 -53.56 -8.28 -23.98
C ALA A 701 -52.39 -8.83 -23.13
N GLU A 702 -52.54 -10.02 -22.51
CA GLU A 702 -51.46 -10.68 -21.77
C GLU A 702 -50.28 -11.02 -22.72
N ALA A 703 -50.54 -11.60 -23.88
CA ALA A 703 -49.50 -11.93 -24.84
C ALA A 703 -48.78 -10.69 -25.40
N ALA A 704 -49.53 -9.59 -25.58
CA ALA A 704 -48.93 -8.29 -25.96
C ALA A 704 -48.00 -7.74 -24.86
N THR A 705 -48.43 -7.84 -23.60
CA THR A 705 -47.59 -7.45 -22.43
C THR A 705 -46.31 -8.29 -22.33
N LYS A 706 -46.42 -9.61 -22.53
CA LYS A 706 -45.25 -10.51 -22.60
C LYS A 706 -44.28 -10.14 -23.73
N LYS A 707 -44.81 -9.84 -24.91
CA LYS A 707 -43.96 -9.42 -26.03
C LYS A 707 -43.23 -8.12 -25.72
N GLN A 708 -43.92 -7.12 -25.17
CA GLN A 708 -43.32 -5.84 -24.78
C GLN A 708 -42.23 -6.04 -23.73
N ALA A 709 -42.42 -6.91 -22.73
CA ALA A 709 -41.42 -7.25 -21.73
C ALA A 709 -40.20 -7.95 -22.36
N ALA A 710 -40.43 -8.86 -23.32
CA ALA A 710 -39.36 -9.52 -24.05
C ALA A 710 -38.52 -8.54 -24.88
N GLU A 711 -39.17 -7.58 -25.59
CA GLU A 711 -38.48 -6.53 -26.36
C GLU A 711 -37.66 -5.60 -25.44
N THR A 712 -38.17 -5.26 -24.29
CA THR A 712 -37.44 -4.49 -23.28
C THR A 712 -36.19 -5.25 -22.78
N SER A 713 -36.33 -6.57 -22.51
CA SER A 713 -35.23 -7.43 -22.12
C SER A 713 -34.17 -7.55 -23.21
N LEU A 714 -34.56 -7.67 -24.49
CA LEU A 714 -33.65 -7.71 -25.61
C LEU A 714 -32.86 -6.40 -25.72
N ALA A 715 -33.52 -5.25 -25.60
CA ALA A 715 -32.86 -3.95 -25.64
C ALA A 715 -31.82 -3.81 -24.50
N ALA A 716 -32.14 -4.29 -23.31
CA ALA A 716 -31.22 -4.30 -22.18
C ALA A 716 -30.01 -5.24 -22.43
N ALA A 717 -30.25 -6.44 -22.97
CA ALA A 717 -29.19 -7.40 -23.32
C ALA A 717 -28.27 -6.85 -24.42
N ALA A 718 -28.83 -6.19 -25.45
CA ALA A 718 -28.07 -5.54 -26.52
C ALA A 718 -27.18 -4.39 -25.97
N ALA A 719 -27.72 -3.56 -25.10
CA ALA A 719 -26.96 -2.49 -24.46
C ALA A 719 -25.80 -3.04 -23.61
N LYS A 720 -26.06 -4.11 -22.83
CA LYS A 720 -25.02 -4.79 -22.06
C LYS A 720 -23.94 -5.42 -22.97
N LEU A 721 -24.34 -6.11 -24.04
CA LEU A 721 -23.39 -6.68 -24.99
C LEU A 721 -22.49 -5.61 -25.62
N LYS A 722 -23.07 -4.48 -26.04
CA LYS A 722 -22.30 -3.35 -26.55
C LYS A 722 -21.27 -2.86 -25.54
N THR A 723 -21.69 -2.62 -24.30
CA THR A 723 -20.81 -2.12 -23.23
C THR A 723 -19.64 -3.04 -22.98
N VAL A 724 -19.87 -4.36 -22.80
CA VAL A 724 -18.78 -5.31 -22.52
C VAL A 724 -17.88 -5.52 -23.75
N SER A 725 -18.43 -5.46 -24.96
CA SER A 725 -17.65 -5.55 -26.21
C SER A 725 -16.72 -4.34 -26.37
N ASP A 726 -17.21 -3.13 -26.08
CA ASP A 726 -16.40 -1.90 -26.12
C ASP A 726 -15.27 -1.97 -25.07
N GLN A 727 -15.54 -2.52 -23.88
CA GLN A 727 -14.54 -2.74 -22.84
C GLN A 727 -13.49 -3.79 -23.22
N ALA A 728 -13.90 -4.84 -23.93
CA ALA A 728 -13.04 -5.93 -24.41
C ALA A 728 -12.34 -5.63 -25.73
N ALA A 729 -12.49 -4.42 -26.29
CA ALA A 729 -11.76 -4.02 -27.50
C ALA A 729 -10.24 -4.16 -27.27
N PRO A 730 -9.48 -4.70 -28.24
CA PRO A 730 -8.04 -4.91 -28.09
C PRO A 730 -7.32 -3.61 -27.76
N ARG A 731 -6.46 -3.63 -26.73
CA ARG A 731 -5.63 -2.49 -26.31
C ARG A 731 -4.18 -2.93 -26.24
N ASP A 732 -3.29 -2.07 -26.70
CA ASP A 732 -1.86 -2.28 -26.51
C ASP A 732 -1.53 -2.13 -25.02
N THR A 733 -0.99 -3.20 -24.42
CA THR A 733 -0.63 -3.28 -23.00
C THR A 733 0.74 -3.94 -22.88
N VAL A 734 1.58 -3.45 -22.01
CA VAL A 734 2.94 -3.99 -21.78
C VAL A 734 2.93 -5.06 -20.70
#